data_3a61e59f6ea4336a02b035d3251005cc
#
_entry.id   3a61e59f6ea4336a02b035d3251005cc
#
_cell.length_a   1.000
_cell.length_b   1.000
_cell.length_c   1.000
_cell.angle_alpha   90.00
_cell.angle_beta   90.00
_cell.angle_gamma   90.00
#
_symmetry.space_group_name_H-M   'P 1'
#
loop_
_entity.id
_entity.type
_entity.pdbx_description
1 polymer ?
#
loop_
_entity_poly.entity_id
_entity_poly.type
_entity_poly.pdbx_seq_one_letter_code
_entity_poly.pdbx_strand_id
1 'polypeptide(L)'
;MRESMTCVLAAVCALNAVADFTLYNVAQFSPGNENVAAADAKEYLERTGNDLVLYSLTLHPEGRPAIEKVRRYVASFGKFKAELAGSPVRAGILVQAILGHWPRVDKDIEDWTRTIDAKGNKVRFCPLDPGFAQYITDTFTMLAKEHPAFILTDDDIRAFSHEAECFCPLHMDLFNKRRGTSYTADALRKKLAAAKQDDPDYLAFFALQREMLGGVVKRARAAIDAVDPSIPGGTCIASEEHLFCAPLARAMAARGQTPVMRTATASYMERMTAAGVPRCVCRMMAFEEYYRGSGIELLCEADTWPHNLWSKSSRSFLTHLTTAAFVGMNGAKTWYVNSHKGPFAVSRSYTDVLAENRGFLPALAEAVAGSAWEGLAVPCFTNFPGWHLVTNHREFFVESGNAGETICIPFGIPFQTVRDFDADRTYALATAAEVARLSDGDLRRMLSHKVVVFRDAAEALSKRGFDALTGVKVERRNLVFNRERDDMHGVDLAFSPSSKDRLFTANPSAEVLSTLGYRPFAGAPQYDVASPATVLFANALGGRVLTVQYHPKMENYQLYSEARRAWLLAALDRLSGEKTFASGHDQDMVVLVRRKAGEQIVLVENLSSEPIRRLSFRTPSAYRTVQRLAGDGSWKAVDARFDDGKLVCETPLAFYEAAVLRFASK
;
A
#
# COMPACT_ATOMS: atom_id res chain seq x y z
N MET A 1 50.38 31.02 13.39
CA MET A 1 49.91 30.61 12.08
C MET A 1 48.54 30.01 12.27
N ARG A 2 47.52 30.75 11.89
CA ARG A 2 46.11 30.32 11.95
C ARG A 2 45.74 29.89 10.54
N GLU A 3 45.52 28.61 10.35
CA GLU A 3 44.93 28.11 9.09
C GLU A 3 43.41 28.22 9.16
N SER A 4 42.88 29.01 8.24
CA SER A 4 41.46 29.17 8.02
C SER A 4 40.93 27.93 7.28
N MET A 5 40.06 27.14 7.92
CA MET A 5 39.25 26.12 7.25
C MET A 5 38.05 26.79 6.60
N THR A 6 38.09 26.95 5.30
CA THR A 6 36.98 27.43 4.50
C THR A 6 36.02 26.25 4.24
N CYS A 7 34.87 26.21 4.94
CA CYS A 7 33.77 25.31 4.62
C CYS A 7 33.11 25.75 3.32
N VAL A 8 33.30 24.96 2.27
CA VAL A 8 32.54 25.09 1.02
C VAL A 8 31.19 24.41 1.25
N LEU A 9 30.14 25.21 1.49
CA LEU A 9 28.75 24.74 1.39
C LEU A 9 28.47 24.47 -0.10
N ALA A 10 28.45 23.20 -0.47
CA ALA A 10 27.87 22.77 -1.72
C ALA A 10 26.32 22.87 -1.58
N ALA A 11 25.75 23.94 -2.08
CA ALA A 11 24.31 24.04 -2.30
C ALA A 11 23.97 23.03 -3.40
N VAL A 12 23.41 21.89 -2.99
CA VAL A 12 22.74 20.98 -3.91
C VAL A 12 21.46 21.68 -4.35
N CYS A 13 21.50 22.31 -5.51
CA CYS A 13 20.28 22.67 -6.24
C CYS A 13 19.56 21.37 -6.57
N ALA A 14 18.60 20.97 -5.73
CA ALA A 14 17.57 20.04 -6.13
C ALA A 14 16.80 20.75 -7.27
N LEU A 15 17.11 20.39 -8.50
CA LEU A 15 16.23 20.63 -9.63
C LEU A 15 14.89 20.00 -9.22
N ASN A 16 13.88 20.84 -8.99
CA ASN A 16 12.50 20.41 -8.88
C ASN A 16 12.14 19.77 -10.23
N ALA A 17 12.35 18.47 -10.37
CA ALA A 17 11.72 17.72 -11.41
C ALA A 17 10.22 17.91 -11.21
N VAL A 18 9.53 18.44 -12.21
CA VAL A 18 8.08 18.47 -12.25
C VAL A 18 7.64 17.03 -11.93
N ALA A 19 6.78 16.87 -10.95
CA ALA A 19 6.31 15.55 -10.53
C ALA A 19 5.37 15.02 -11.62
N ASP A 20 5.92 14.34 -12.62
CA ASP A 20 5.15 13.66 -13.65
C ASP A 20 4.58 12.36 -13.08
N PHE A 21 3.27 12.18 -13.20
CA PHE A 21 2.62 10.90 -12.90
C PHE A 21 2.58 10.05 -14.16
N THR A 22 3.53 9.11 -14.28
CA THR A 22 3.73 8.31 -15.49
C THR A 22 2.89 7.04 -15.50
N LEU A 23 2.22 6.75 -16.62
CA LEU A 23 1.49 5.51 -16.84
C LEU A 23 2.31 4.51 -17.66
N TYR A 24 2.56 3.33 -17.07
CA TYR A 24 3.17 2.17 -17.71
C TYR A 24 2.02 1.24 -18.15
N ASN A 25 1.48 1.47 -19.36
CA ASN A 25 0.32 0.74 -19.82
C ASN A 25 0.68 -0.63 -20.39
N VAL A 26 0.12 -1.71 -19.85
CA VAL A 26 0.39 -3.08 -20.29
C VAL A 26 -0.61 -3.48 -21.37
N ALA A 27 -0.08 -3.95 -22.50
CA ALA A 27 -0.82 -4.60 -23.58
C ALA A 27 -0.47 -6.08 -23.62
N GLN A 28 -1.48 -6.95 -23.53
CA GLN A 28 -1.32 -8.37 -23.69
C GLN A 28 -2.09 -8.84 -24.93
N PHE A 29 -1.40 -9.46 -25.87
CA PHE A 29 -2.00 -10.02 -27.07
C PHE A 29 -1.28 -11.32 -27.50
N SER A 30 -1.96 -12.15 -28.27
CA SER A 30 -1.35 -13.35 -28.84
C SER A 30 -0.54 -13.01 -30.08
N PRO A 31 0.59 -13.73 -30.34
CA PRO A 31 1.24 -13.69 -31.63
C PRO A 31 0.24 -13.89 -32.79
N GLY A 32 0.33 -13.02 -33.78
CA GLY A 32 -0.61 -12.92 -34.91
C GLY A 32 -1.59 -11.75 -34.83
N ASN A 33 -1.67 -11.06 -33.69
CA ASN A 33 -2.53 -9.88 -33.48
C ASN A 33 -1.72 -8.57 -33.34
N GLU A 34 -0.48 -8.56 -33.82
CA GLU A 34 0.45 -7.43 -33.62
C GLU A 34 -0.08 -6.13 -34.23
N ASN A 35 -0.69 -6.21 -35.43
CA ASN A 35 -1.29 -5.05 -36.12
C ASN A 35 -2.47 -4.45 -35.33
N VAL A 36 -3.31 -5.31 -34.75
CA VAL A 36 -4.43 -4.87 -33.91
C VAL A 36 -3.91 -4.17 -32.67
N ALA A 37 -2.95 -4.78 -31.99
CA ALA A 37 -2.34 -4.22 -30.79
C ALA A 37 -1.61 -2.87 -31.07
N ALA A 38 -0.95 -2.76 -32.23
CA ALA A 38 -0.30 -1.52 -32.64
C ALA A 38 -1.32 -0.39 -32.96
N ALA A 39 -2.43 -0.72 -33.61
CA ALA A 39 -3.51 0.22 -33.85
C ALA A 39 -4.08 0.76 -32.53
N ASP A 40 -4.32 -0.11 -31.58
CA ASP A 40 -4.82 0.25 -30.25
C ASP A 40 -3.81 1.09 -29.46
N ALA A 41 -2.52 0.78 -29.55
CA ALA A 41 -1.47 1.57 -28.90
C ALA A 41 -1.40 3.00 -29.48
N LYS A 42 -1.61 3.17 -30.79
CA LYS A 42 -1.70 4.48 -31.44
C LYS A 42 -2.96 5.25 -30.99
N GLU A 43 -4.13 4.59 -30.97
CA GLU A 43 -5.37 5.18 -30.44
C GLU A 43 -5.22 5.57 -28.97
N TYR A 44 -4.59 4.73 -28.15
CA TYR A 44 -4.32 5.01 -26.75
C TYR A 44 -3.48 6.29 -26.58
N LEU A 45 -2.38 6.43 -27.32
CA LEU A 45 -1.57 7.63 -27.30
C LEU A 45 -2.35 8.87 -27.74
N GLU A 46 -3.05 8.79 -28.88
CA GLU A 46 -3.82 9.91 -29.42
C GLU A 46 -4.84 10.44 -28.41
N ARG A 47 -5.53 9.55 -27.75
CA ARG A 47 -6.61 9.88 -26.83
C ARG A 47 -6.11 10.32 -25.45
N THR A 48 -5.13 9.62 -24.88
CA THR A 48 -4.69 9.84 -23.50
C THR A 48 -3.43 10.72 -23.40
N GLY A 49 -2.66 10.81 -24.45
CA GLY A 49 -1.35 11.46 -24.44
C GLY A 49 -0.23 10.63 -23.82
N ASN A 50 -0.51 9.41 -23.35
CA ASN A 50 0.48 8.52 -22.78
C ASN A 50 1.11 7.67 -23.88
N ASP A 51 2.43 7.72 -24.00
CA ASP A 51 3.17 7.13 -25.11
C ASP A 51 3.80 5.74 -24.80
N LEU A 52 3.91 5.36 -23.51
CA LEU A 52 4.58 4.13 -23.13
C LEU A 52 3.60 2.95 -23.06
N VAL A 53 3.86 1.94 -23.89
CA VAL A 53 3.09 0.69 -23.91
C VAL A 53 4.02 -0.50 -23.73
N LEU A 54 3.77 -1.32 -22.70
CA LEU A 54 4.54 -2.51 -22.39
C LEU A 54 3.86 -3.76 -22.93
N TYR A 55 4.49 -4.43 -23.89
CA TYR A 55 4.03 -5.74 -24.34
C TYR A 55 4.33 -6.81 -23.29
N SER A 56 3.29 -7.49 -22.82
CA SER A 56 3.42 -8.54 -21.81
C SER A 56 3.82 -9.87 -22.41
N LEU A 57 4.95 -10.41 -21.96
CA LEU A 57 5.52 -11.68 -22.40
C LEU A 57 5.55 -12.67 -21.24
N THR A 58 4.80 -13.79 -21.36
CA THR A 58 4.83 -14.86 -20.37
C THR A 58 5.95 -15.84 -20.69
N LEU A 59 7.11 -15.66 -20.08
CA LEU A 59 8.36 -16.31 -20.43
C LEU A 59 8.83 -17.41 -19.46
N HIS A 60 7.93 -18.05 -18.69
CA HIS A 60 8.36 -19.22 -17.95
C HIS A 60 8.78 -20.33 -18.95
N PRO A 61 9.83 -21.13 -18.64
CA PRO A 61 10.33 -22.14 -19.54
C PRO A 61 9.26 -23.20 -19.87
N GLU A 62 8.99 -23.41 -21.13
CA GLU A 62 8.08 -24.44 -21.68
C GLU A 62 8.65 -25.01 -22.97
N GLY A 63 8.49 -26.31 -23.16
CA GLY A 63 9.00 -27.04 -24.33
C GLY A 63 10.49 -27.40 -24.25
N ARG A 64 10.97 -28.15 -25.23
CA ARG A 64 12.38 -28.55 -25.41
C ARG A 64 12.81 -28.23 -26.82
N PRO A 65 13.73 -27.27 -27.02
CA PRO A 65 14.32 -26.39 -26.00
C PRO A 65 13.37 -25.25 -25.61
N ALA A 66 13.34 -24.90 -24.33
CA ALA A 66 12.47 -23.86 -23.77
C ALA A 66 12.65 -22.47 -24.42
N ILE A 67 13.84 -22.21 -24.96
CA ILE A 67 14.19 -20.95 -25.62
C ILE A 67 13.38 -20.68 -26.91
N GLU A 68 12.78 -21.70 -27.53
CA GLU A 68 11.94 -21.54 -28.73
C GLU A 68 10.68 -20.73 -28.44
N LYS A 69 10.14 -20.84 -27.23
CA LYS A 69 9.04 -19.99 -26.79
C LYS A 69 9.44 -18.51 -26.77
N VAL A 70 10.61 -18.21 -26.22
CA VAL A 70 11.17 -16.84 -26.18
C VAL A 70 11.34 -16.29 -27.59
N ARG A 71 11.93 -17.06 -28.51
CA ARG A 71 12.11 -16.65 -29.92
C ARG A 71 10.80 -16.23 -30.58
N ARG A 72 9.74 -17.00 -30.37
CA ARG A 72 8.42 -16.68 -30.94
C ARG A 72 7.85 -15.37 -30.38
N TYR A 73 7.98 -15.14 -29.07
CA TYR A 73 7.51 -13.91 -28.44
C TYR A 73 8.35 -12.69 -28.83
N VAL A 74 9.67 -12.85 -28.92
CA VAL A 74 10.57 -11.79 -29.38
C VAL A 74 10.25 -11.41 -30.83
N ALA A 75 10.05 -12.39 -31.71
CA ALA A 75 9.63 -12.14 -33.08
C ALA A 75 8.27 -11.41 -33.17
N SER A 76 7.32 -11.75 -32.28
CA SER A 76 6.03 -11.03 -32.20
C SER A 76 6.24 -9.58 -31.70
N PHE A 77 7.09 -9.36 -30.71
CA PHE A 77 7.41 -8.00 -30.27
C PHE A 77 8.08 -7.17 -31.37
N GLY A 78 9.01 -7.76 -32.14
CA GLY A 78 9.63 -7.11 -33.30
C GLY A 78 8.60 -6.69 -34.37
N LYS A 79 7.61 -7.54 -34.67
CA LYS A 79 6.49 -7.20 -35.55
C LYS A 79 5.64 -6.07 -34.99
N PHE A 80 5.27 -6.14 -33.71
CA PHE A 80 4.53 -5.09 -33.03
C PHE A 80 5.25 -3.72 -33.13
N LYS A 81 6.56 -3.67 -32.90
CA LYS A 81 7.37 -2.47 -33.10
C LYS A 81 7.37 -1.98 -34.54
N ALA A 82 7.48 -2.89 -35.51
CA ALA A 82 7.44 -2.53 -36.92
C ALA A 82 6.11 -1.88 -37.31
N GLU A 83 4.99 -2.39 -36.79
CA GLU A 83 3.66 -1.78 -36.98
C GLU A 83 3.53 -0.39 -36.32
N LEU A 84 4.35 -0.09 -35.33
CA LEU A 84 4.41 1.25 -34.69
C LEU A 84 5.35 2.23 -35.42
N ALA A 85 6.01 1.83 -36.49
CA ALA A 85 6.95 2.69 -37.21
C ALA A 85 6.31 4.03 -37.61
N GLY A 86 7.02 5.13 -37.36
CA GLY A 86 6.53 6.49 -37.60
C GLY A 86 5.54 7.01 -36.55
N SER A 87 5.15 6.21 -35.57
CA SER A 87 4.37 6.65 -34.40
C SER A 87 5.30 7.03 -33.26
N PRO A 88 4.95 8.02 -32.41
CA PRO A 88 5.71 8.34 -31.21
C PRO A 88 5.47 7.36 -30.06
N VAL A 89 4.72 6.27 -30.24
CA VAL A 89 4.52 5.23 -29.21
C VAL A 89 5.85 4.58 -28.86
N ARG A 90 6.20 4.60 -27.59
CA ARG A 90 7.36 3.92 -27.04
C ARG A 90 6.99 2.50 -26.64
N ALA A 91 7.47 1.50 -27.41
CA ALA A 91 7.22 0.10 -27.14
C ALA A 91 8.22 -0.47 -26.14
N GLY A 92 7.75 -0.88 -24.97
CA GLY A 92 8.50 -1.59 -23.94
C GLY A 92 8.04 -3.04 -23.77
N ILE A 93 8.60 -3.73 -22.79
CA ILE A 93 8.31 -5.14 -22.49
C ILE A 93 8.01 -5.29 -21.00
N LEU A 94 6.95 -6.02 -20.68
CA LEU A 94 6.71 -6.61 -19.36
C LEU A 94 7.05 -8.10 -19.42
N VAL A 95 8.07 -8.54 -18.66
CA VAL A 95 8.48 -9.94 -18.58
C VAL A 95 7.75 -10.61 -17.43
N GLN A 96 6.82 -11.50 -17.75
CA GLN A 96 6.08 -12.29 -16.77
C GLN A 96 6.59 -13.71 -16.63
N ALA A 97 6.37 -14.27 -15.46
CA ALA A 97 6.47 -15.70 -15.17
C ALA A 97 7.86 -16.32 -15.42
N ILE A 98 8.94 -15.53 -15.35
CA ILE A 98 10.30 -16.06 -15.58
C ILE A 98 10.68 -17.13 -14.54
N LEU A 99 10.23 -16.98 -13.28
CA LEU A 99 10.36 -18.00 -12.24
C LEU A 99 9.09 -18.84 -12.04
N GLY A 100 8.02 -18.55 -12.77
CA GLY A 100 6.77 -19.28 -12.74
C GLY A 100 5.70 -18.69 -11.84
N HIS A 101 4.96 -17.72 -12.34
CA HIS A 101 3.72 -17.22 -11.73
C HIS A 101 2.63 -18.31 -11.70
N TRP A 102 2.60 -19.10 -12.74
CA TRP A 102 1.66 -20.18 -12.96
C TRP A 102 2.45 -21.49 -13.06
N PRO A 103 2.74 -22.16 -11.92
CA PRO A 103 3.42 -23.45 -12.00
C PRO A 103 2.52 -24.42 -12.78
N ARG A 104 2.96 -24.82 -13.97
CA ARG A 104 2.34 -25.90 -14.70
C ARG A 104 3.06 -27.19 -14.38
N VAL A 105 2.32 -28.26 -14.14
CA VAL A 105 2.85 -29.61 -14.11
C VAL A 105 3.03 -30.03 -15.56
N ASP A 106 4.26 -30.08 -16.02
CA ASP A 106 4.51 -30.04 -17.45
C ASP A 106 5.04 -31.32 -17.99
N LYS A 107 4.46 -31.69 -19.11
CA LYS A 107 5.06 -32.58 -20.10
C LYS A 107 6.02 -31.74 -20.93
N ASP A 108 7.16 -32.34 -21.31
CA ASP A 108 8.15 -31.77 -22.22
C ASP A 108 8.81 -30.48 -21.76
N ILE A 109 9.29 -30.46 -20.51
CA ILE A 109 10.11 -29.39 -19.95
C ILE A 109 11.57 -29.82 -19.85
N GLU A 110 12.46 -28.81 -19.69
CA GLU A 110 13.89 -29.04 -19.47
C GLU A 110 14.17 -29.82 -18.20
N ASP A 111 15.25 -30.63 -18.24
CA ASP A 111 15.69 -31.45 -17.09
C ASP A 111 16.50 -30.63 -16.05
N TRP A 112 16.20 -29.37 -15.91
CA TRP A 112 16.85 -28.50 -14.93
C TRP A 112 16.38 -28.78 -13.52
N THR A 113 17.25 -28.50 -12.55
CA THR A 113 16.92 -28.65 -11.13
C THR A 113 15.69 -27.83 -10.78
N ARG A 114 14.71 -28.48 -10.15
CA ARG A 114 13.50 -27.80 -9.65
C ARG A 114 13.73 -27.26 -8.25
N THR A 115 13.11 -26.11 -7.95
CA THR A 115 12.99 -25.67 -6.56
C THR A 115 12.16 -26.66 -5.78
N ILE A 116 12.48 -26.83 -4.50
CA ILE A 116 11.74 -27.69 -3.56
C ILE A 116 11.29 -26.78 -2.41
N ASP A 117 9.97 -26.70 -2.21
CA ASP A 117 9.37 -25.87 -1.16
C ASP A 117 9.53 -26.47 0.25
N ALA A 118 9.01 -25.76 1.27
CA ALA A 118 9.01 -26.21 2.65
C ALA A 118 8.21 -27.51 2.88
N LYS A 119 7.30 -27.88 1.98
CA LYS A 119 6.50 -29.11 2.04
C LYS A 119 7.13 -30.26 1.25
N GLY A 120 8.21 -30.00 0.52
CA GLY A 120 8.89 -30.98 -0.31
C GLY A 120 8.36 -31.05 -1.76
N ASN A 121 7.47 -30.16 -2.16
CA ASN A 121 6.95 -30.15 -3.53
C ASN A 121 7.98 -29.52 -4.48
N LYS A 122 8.05 -30.08 -5.69
CA LYS A 122 8.82 -29.48 -6.80
C LYS A 122 7.95 -28.41 -7.46
N VAL A 123 8.41 -27.15 -7.45
CA VAL A 123 7.57 -26.03 -7.87
C VAL A 123 8.07 -25.38 -9.16
N ARG A 124 9.27 -24.80 -9.16
CA ARG A 124 9.82 -23.96 -10.23
C ARG A 124 11.21 -24.44 -10.64
N PHE A 125 11.83 -23.79 -11.62
CA PHE A 125 13.25 -24.03 -11.90
C PHE A 125 14.13 -23.26 -10.89
N CYS A 126 15.20 -23.91 -10.46
CA CYS A 126 16.12 -23.34 -9.49
C CYS A 126 17.07 -22.34 -10.17
N PRO A 127 17.14 -21.09 -9.72
CA PRO A 127 18.07 -20.11 -10.28
C PRO A 127 19.57 -20.45 -10.13
N LEU A 128 19.91 -21.42 -9.29
CA LEU A 128 21.27 -21.94 -9.17
C LEU A 128 21.59 -23.02 -10.21
N ASP A 129 20.58 -23.51 -10.95
CA ASP A 129 20.80 -24.46 -12.05
C ASP A 129 21.48 -23.75 -13.23
N PRO A 130 22.62 -24.27 -13.74
CA PRO A 130 23.35 -23.64 -14.84
C PRO A 130 22.52 -23.50 -16.12
N GLY A 131 21.69 -24.50 -16.45
CA GLY A 131 20.84 -24.47 -17.66
C GLY A 131 19.76 -23.39 -17.55
N PHE A 132 19.09 -23.29 -16.40
CA PHE A 132 18.12 -22.23 -16.17
C PHE A 132 18.78 -20.83 -16.09
N ALA A 133 19.96 -20.74 -15.49
CA ALA A 133 20.73 -19.50 -15.46
C ALA A 133 21.10 -19.03 -16.88
N GLN A 134 21.46 -19.96 -17.78
CA GLN A 134 21.73 -19.66 -19.20
C GLN A 134 20.45 -19.22 -19.93
N TYR A 135 19.33 -19.90 -19.68
CA TYR A 135 18.03 -19.50 -20.23
C TYR A 135 17.67 -18.05 -19.89
N ILE A 136 17.91 -17.60 -18.65
CA ILE A 136 17.70 -16.20 -18.25
C ILE A 136 18.61 -15.28 -19.06
N THR A 137 19.89 -15.60 -19.19
CA THR A 137 20.85 -14.81 -19.97
C THR A 137 20.41 -14.69 -21.45
N ASP A 138 20.08 -15.80 -22.08
CA ASP A 138 19.67 -15.84 -23.49
C ASP A 138 18.36 -15.08 -23.71
N THR A 139 17.40 -15.24 -22.79
CA THR A 139 16.12 -14.54 -22.83
C THR A 139 16.33 -13.02 -22.83
N PHE A 140 17.02 -12.47 -21.83
CA PHE A 140 17.20 -11.03 -21.73
C PHE A 140 18.13 -10.46 -22.82
N THR A 141 19.08 -11.25 -23.30
CA THR A 141 19.88 -10.89 -24.49
C THR A 141 19.02 -10.73 -25.73
N MET A 142 18.10 -11.68 -25.98
CA MET A 142 17.18 -11.59 -27.13
C MET A 142 16.21 -10.43 -27.01
N LEU A 143 15.65 -10.18 -25.81
CA LEU A 143 14.77 -9.04 -25.57
C LEU A 143 15.50 -7.71 -25.79
N ALA A 144 16.74 -7.58 -25.32
CA ALA A 144 17.54 -6.37 -25.47
C ALA A 144 17.89 -6.06 -26.93
N LYS A 145 18.09 -7.08 -27.78
CA LYS A 145 18.37 -6.91 -29.22
C LYS A 145 17.21 -6.25 -29.98
N GLU A 146 16.01 -6.30 -29.43
CA GLU A 146 14.86 -5.58 -29.97
C GLU A 146 14.84 -4.09 -29.56
N HIS A 147 15.80 -3.62 -28.77
CA HIS A 147 15.87 -2.23 -28.26
C HIS A 147 14.52 -1.72 -27.74
N PRO A 148 13.91 -2.35 -26.73
CA PRO A 148 12.66 -1.89 -26.16
C PRO A 148 12.87 -0.56 -25.42
N ALA A 149 11.82 0.28 -25.38
CA ALA A 149 11.86 1.55 -24.67
C ALA A 149 11.98 1.40 -23.14
N PHE A 150 11.59 0.24 -22.61
CA PHE A 150 11.68 -0.13 -21.20
C PHE A 150 11.54 -1.64 -21.03
N ILE A 151 12.24 -2.24 -20.06
CA ILE A 151 12.01 -3.63 -19.63
C ILE A 151 11.57 -3.63 -18.17
N LEU A 152 10.34 -4.05 -17.91
CA LEU A 152 9.79 -4.25 -16.58
C LEU A 152 9.71 -5.74 -16.29
N THR A 153 10.32 -6.21 -15.19
CA THR A 153 10.07 -7.58 -14.73
C THR A 153 8.84 -7.60 -13.82
N ASP A 154 7.93 -8.54 -14.05
CA ASP A 154 6.76 -8.68 -13.20
C ASP A 154 7.11 -9.28 -11.83
N ASP A 155 6.16 -9.38 -10.93
CA ASP A 155 6.32 -9.79 -9.53
C ASP A 155 6.65 -11.28 -9.33
N ASP A 156 7.02 -11.96 -10.40
CA ASP A 156 7.42 -13.37 -10.42
C ASP A 156 8.82 -13.63 -9.88
N ILE A 157 9.64 -12.58 -9.74
CA ILE A 157 10.96 -12.67 -9.10
C ILE A 157 10.76 -12.57 -7.60
N ARG A 158 10.18 -13.62 -7.04
CA ARG A 158 9.84 -13.67 -5.61
C ARG A 158 10.23 -15.00 -4.97
N ALA A 159 10.85 -14.92 -3.81
CA ALA A 159 11.11 -16.04 -2.93
C ALA A 159 9.86 -16.42 -2.11
N PHE A 160 8.94 -15.51 -1.93
CA PHE A 160 8.00 -15.48 -0.81
C PHE A 160 6.53 -15.47 -1.19
N SER A 161 6.13 -16.07 -2.26
CA SER A 161 4.71 -16.33 -2.44
C SER A 161 4.43 -17.79 -2.23
N HIS A 162 3.91 -18.07 -1.07
CA HIS A 162 3.32 -19.34 -0.70
C HIS A 162 4.24 -20.57 -0.66
N GLU A 163 5.41 -20.60 -1.33
CA GLU A 163 6.17 -21.82 -1.47
C GLU A 163 7.56 -21.57 -2.09
N ALA A 164 8.26 -20.55 -1.66
CA ALA A 164 9.40 -20.07 -2.43
C ALA A 164 10.76 -20.26 -1.79
N GLU A 165 10.79 -20.93 -0.66
CA GLU A 165 12.06 -21.35 -0.08
C GLU A 165 12.54 -22.58 -0.83
N CYS A 166 13.77 -22.54 -1.30
CA CYS A 166 14.31 -23.65 -2.06
C CYS A 166 15.19 -24.55 -1.21
N PHE A 167 14.75 -25.79 -1.02
CA PHE A 167 15.48 -26.88 -0.36
C PHE A 167 16.01 -27.90 -1.35
N CYS A 168 16.21 -27.54 -2.63
CA CYS A 168 16.77 -28.44 -3.62
C CYS A 168 18.24 -28.77 -3.32
N PRO A 169 18.81 -29.83 -3.91
CA PRO A 169 20.20 -30.23 -3.66
C PRO A 169 21.20 -29.06 -3.82
N LEU A 170 21.08 -28.25 -4.87
CA LEU A 170 21.98 -27.12 -5.11
C LEU A 170 21.96 -26.09 -3.97
N HIS A 171 20.78 -25.79 -3.45
CA HIS A 171 20.65 -24.88 -2.30
C HIS A 171 21.15 -25.51 -1.01
N MET A 172 20.87 -26.78 -0.79
CA MET A 172 21.33 -27.49 0.42
C MET A 172 22.85 -27.60 0.46
N ASP A 173 23.48 -27.95 -0.67
CA ASP A 173 24.94 -28.02 -0.77
C ASP A 173 25.59 -26.66 -0.51
N LEU A 174 25.04 -25.60 -1.13
CA LEU A 174 25.56 -24.24 -0.94
C LEU A 174 25.36 -23.75 0.49
N PHE A 175 24.19 -23.98 1.09
CA PHE A 175 23.91 -23.64 2.48
C PHE A 175 24.85 -24.35 3.45
N ASN A 176 24.94 -25.68 3.33
CA ASN A 176 25.80 -26.50 4.20
C ASN A 176 27.26 -26.10 4.07
N LYS A 177 27.75 -25.86 2.85
CA LYS A 177 29.13 -25.39 2.60
C LYS A 177 29.39 -24.05 3.29
N ARG A 178 28.50 -23.08 3.19
CA ARG A 178 28.66 -21.75 3.80
C ARG A 178 28.58 -21.76 5.31
N ARG A 179 27.73 -22.65 5.87
CA ARG A 179 27.50 -22.75 7.31
C ARG A 179 28.43 -23.73 8.00
N GLY A 180 29.17 -24.57 7.24
CA GLY A 180 29.97 -25.67 7.83
C GLY A 180 29.08 -26.74 8.45
N THR A 181 27.90 -27.01 7.90
CA THR A 181 26.91 -27.97 8.40
C THR A 181 26.69 -29.11 7.41
N SER A 182 25.90 -30.10 7.81
CA SER A 182 25.54 -31.27 6.98
C SER A 182 24.03 -31.57 7.08
N TYR A 183 23.20 -30.53 7.12
CA TYR A 183 21.76 -30.74 7.23
C TYR A 183 21.22 -31.44 5.96
N THR A 184 20.31 -32.39 6.18
CA THR A 184 19.37 -32.82 5.13
C THR A 184 18.31 -31.75 4.98
N ALA A 185 17.61 -31.72 3.84
CA ALA A 185 16.51 -30.79 3.60
C ALA A 185 15.43 -30.88 4.70
N ASP A 186 15.08 -32.09 5.14
CA ASP A 186 14.09 -32.31 6.22
C ASP A 186 14.57 -31.81 7.58
N ALA A 187 15.84 -32.03 7.90
CA ALA A 187 16.41 -31.54 9.14
C ALA A 187 16.43 -30.01 9.20
N LEU A 188 16.84 -29.38 8.09
CA LEU A 188 16.84 -27.92 7.99
C LEU A 188 15.43 -27.35 8.04
N ARG A 189 14.46 -27.91 7.31
CA ARG A 189 13.05 -27.48 7.38
C ARG A 189 12.50 -27.51 8.80
N LYS A 190 12.70 -28.62 9.52
CA LYS A 190 12.27 -28.77 10.92
C LYS A 190 12.94 -27.73 11.81
N LYS A 191 14.23 -27.51 11.63
CA LYS A 191 14.97 -26.51 12.41
C LYS A 191 14.43 -25.10 12.15
N LEU A 192 14.31 -24.70 10.89
CA LEU A 192 13.82 -23.37 10.52
C LEU A 192 12.37 -23.15 10.95
N ALA A 193 11.54 -24.22 10.92
CA ALA A 193 10.17 -24.17 11.40
C ALA A 193 10.06 -23.88 12.91
N ALA A 194 11.02 -24.29 13.70
CA ALA A 194 11.07 -24.06 15.15
C ALA A 194 11.93 -22.85 15.53
N ALA A 195 12.64 -22.25 14.57
CA ALA A 195 13.61 -21.18 14.81
C ALA A 195 12.92 -19.85 15.15
N LYS A 196 13.55 -19.08 16.01
CA LYS A 196 13.25 -17.67 16.17
C LYS A 196 13.87 -16.88 15.03
N GLN A 197 13.38 -15.66 14.81
CA GLN A 197 13.85 -14.78 13.72
C GLN A 197 15.34 -14.38 13.83
N ASP A 198 15.91 -14.42 15.02
CA ASP A 198 17.32 -14.14 15.29
C ASP A 198 18.22 -15.40 15.22
N ASP A 199 17.66 -16.57 14.93
CA ASP A 199 18.44 -17.80 14.74
C ASP A 199 19.44 -17.63 13.58
N PRO A 200 20.74 -17.92 13.79
CA PRO A 200 21.77 -17.71 12.75
C PRO A 200 21.55 -18.55 11.48
N ASP A 201 20.96 -19.75 11.58
CA ASP A 201 20.69 -20.56 10.39
C ASP A 201 19.44 -20.04 9.66
N TYR A 202 18.44 -19.53 10.39
CA TYR A 202 17.29 -18.83 9.81
C TYR A 202 17.74 -17.62 8.99
N LEU A 203 18.52 -16.73 9.58
CA LEU A 203 19.05 -15.55 8.90
C LEU A 203 19.92 -15.90 7.69
N ALA A 204 20.80 -16.90 7.82
CA ALA A 204 21.65 -17.36 6.73
C ALA A 204 20.85 -17.98 5.57
N PHE A 205 19.80 -18.74 5.88
CA PHE A 205 18.93 -19.34 4.86
C PHE A 205 18.20 -18.26 4.05
N PHE A 206 17.62 -17.27 4.72
CA PHE A 206 16.95 -16.17 4.03
C PHE A 206 17.91 -15.27 3.26
N ALA A 207 19.10 -15.03 3.78
CA ALA A 207 20.14 -14.31 3.06
C ALA A 207 20.51 -15.03 1.75
N LEU A 208 20.62 -16.36 1.79
CA LEU A 208 20.86 -17.17 0.58
C LEU A 208 19.72 -17.05 -0.44
N GLN A 209 18.46 -17.10 0.00
CA GLN A 209 17.31 -16.95 -0.90
C GLN A 209 17.29 -15.55 -1.55
N ARG A 210 17.54 -14.49 -0.78
CA ARG A 210 17.64 -13.12 -1.29
C ARG A 210 18.77 -12.96 -2.30
N GLU A 211 19.94 -13.52 -2.00
CA GLU A 211 21.08 -13.49 -2.92
C GLU A 211 20.78 -14.20 -4.23
N MET A 212 20.13 -15.36 -4.17
CA MET A 212 19.74 -16.12 -5.34
C MET A 212 18.80 -15.31 -6.24
N LEU A 213 17.78 -14.68 -5.68
CA LEU A 213 16.82 -13.90 -6.46
C LEU A 213 17.43 -12.61 -6.98
N GLY A 214 18.25 -11.95 -6.18
CA GLY A 214 19.08 -10.84 -6.63
C GLY A 214 20.01 -11.24 -7.78
N GLY A 215 20.50 -12.48 -7.77
CA GLY A 215 21.28 -13.08 -8.84
C GLY A 215 20.54 -13.20 -10.16
N VAL A 216 19.25 -13.54 -10.13
CA VAL A 216 18.38 -13.56 -11.33
C VAL A 216 18.34 -12.19 -11.99
N VAL A 217 18.02 -11.14 -11.21
CA VAL A 217 17.89 -9.77 -11.73
C VAL A 217 19.24 -9.22 -12.21
N LYS A 218 20.32 -9.46 -11.46
CA LYS A 218 21.68 -9.05 -11.88
C LYS A 218 22.09 -9.71 -13.19
N ARG A 219 21.75 -10.99 -13.37
CA ARG A 219 22.01 -11.72 -14.61
C ARG A 219 21.20 -11.16 -15.77
N ALA A 220 19.91 -10.88 -15.56
CA ALA A 220 19.05 -10.23 -16.54
C ALA A 220 19.63 -8.86 -16.95
N ARG A 221 20.01 -8.02 -15.97
CA ARG A 221 20.61 -6.71 -16.24
C ARG A 221 21.93 -6.82 -17.00
N ALA A 222 22.81 -7.72 -16.58
CA ALA A 222 24.09 -7.95 -17.27
C ALA A 222 23.90 -8.40 -18.72
N ALA A 223 22.90 -9.23 -19.01
CA ALA A 223 22.56 -9.65 -20.37
C ALA A 223 22.03 -8.48 -21.22
N ILE A 224 21.23 -7.59 -20.62
CA ILE A 224 20.76 -6.36 -21.28
C ILE A 224 21.95 -5.42 -21.55
N ASP A 225 22.79 -5.16 -20.54
CA ASP A 225 23.94 -4.26 -20.64
C ASP A 225 24.97 -4.72 -21.69
N ALA A 226 25.11 -6.01 -21.89
CA ALA A 226 25.97 -6.56 -22.93
C ALA A 226 25.50 -6.25 -24.36
N VAL A 227 24.21 -5.93 -24.53
CA VAL A 227 23.62 -5.53 -25.82
C VAL A 227 23.53 -4.01 -25.92
N ASP A 228 22.85 -3.40 -24.94
CA ASP A 228 22.62 -1.97 -24.88
C ASP A 228 22.41 -1.50 -23.42
N PRO A 229 23.43 -0.93 -22.78
CA PRO A 229 23.34 -0.50 -21.38
C PRO A 229 22.39 0.71 -21.15
N SER A 230 21.93 1.36 -22.22
CA SER A 230 21.01 2.49 -22.14
C SER A 230 19.54 2.07 -21.97
N ILE A 231 19.21 0.79 -22.23
CA ILE A 231 17.83 0.31 -22.08
C ILE A 231 17.39 0.40 -20.61
N PRO A 232 16.39 1.24 -20.29
CA PRO A 232 15.94 1.39 -18.92
C PRO A 232 15.20 0.15 -18.43
N GLY A 233 15.27 -0.09 -17.11
CA GLY A 233 14.61 -1.25 -16.51
C GLY A 233 14.04 -0.97 -15.13
N GLY A 234 13.05 -1.79 -14.75
CA GLY A 234 12.39 -1.75 -13.46
C GLY A 234 11.88 -3.12 -13.04
N THR A 235 11.30 -3.22 -11.85
CA THR A 235 10.74 -4.46 -11.34
C THR A 235 9.41 -4.25 -10.64
N CYS A 236 8.51 -5.21 -10.77
CA CYS A 236 7.33 -5.31 -9.92
C CYS A 236 7.66 -6.14 -8.69
N ILE A 237 6.99 -5.87 -7.58
CA ILE A 237 7.12 -6.63 -6.35
C ILE A 237 5.74 -7.14 -5.89
N ALA A 238 5.74 -8.31 -5.24
CA ALA A 238 4.53 -8.91 -4.68
C ALA A 238 4.47 -8.81 -3.15
N SER A 239 5.53 -8.32 -2.52
CA SER A 239 5.64 -8.20 -1.07
C SER A 239 6.13 -6.80 -0.69
N GLU A 240 6.10 -6.51 0.59
CA GLU A 240 6.56 -5.24 1.15
C GLU A 240 7.97 -5.34 1.72
N GLU A 241 8.63 -6.47 1.54
CA GLU A 241 9.94 -6.73 2.14
C GLU A 241 11.05 -5.85 1.51
N HIS A 242 11.38 -4.76 2.19
CA HIS A 242 12.34 -3.76 1.70
C HIS A 242 13.77 -4.29 1.50
N LEU A 243 14.21 -5.24 2.34
CA LEU A 243 15.53 -5.87 2.22
C LEU A 243 15.71 -6.62 0.90
N PHE A 244 14.61 -6.89 0.24
CA PHE A 244 14.55 -7.64 -1.01
C PHE A 244 14.13 -6.76 -2.19
N CYS A 245 13.05 -5.99 -2.04
CA CYS A 245 12.42 -5.25 -3.13
C CYS A 245 13.28 -4.09 -3.66
N ALA A 246 13.82 -3.26 -2.79
CA ALA A 246 14.70 -2.16 -3.19
C ALA A 246 16.00 -2.64 -3.88
N PRO A 247 16.71 -3.68 -3.37
CA PRO A 247 17.83 -4.26 -4.08
C PRO A 247 17.51 -4.77 -5.49
N LEU A 248 16.32 -5.37 -5.70
CA LEU A 248 15.90 -5.81 -7.04
C LEU A 248 15.69 -4.63 -7.98
N ALA A 249 14.97 -3.59 -7.54
CA ALA A 249 14.73 -2.39 -8.34
C ALA A 249 16.05 -1.72 -8.76
N ARG A 250 16.98 -1.55 -7.81
CA ARG A 250 18.31 -0.99 -8.07
C ARG A 250 19.15 -1.87 -9.01
N ALA A 251 19.04 -3.20 -8.88
CA ALA A 251 19.79 -4.12 -9.74
C ALA A 251 19.26 -4.16 -11.17
N MET A 252 17.97 -3.84 -11.41
CA MET A 252 17.37 -3.83 -12.74
C MET A 252 17.55 -2.49 -13.46
N ALA A 253 17.75 -1.40 -12.74
CA ALA A 253 17.93 -0.07 -13.31
C ALA A 253 19.18 0.01 -14.20
N ALA A 254 19.08 0.71 -15.34
CA ALA A 254 20.23 1.06 -16.15
C ALA A 254 21.16 2.02 -15.39
N ARG A 255 22.41 2.10 -15.84
CA ARG A 255 23.38 3.02 -15.21
C ARG A 255 22.92 4.47 -15.33
N GLY A 256 22.79 5.15 -14.19
CA GLY A 256 22.32 6.54 -14.12
C GLY A 256 20.81 6.72 -14.19
N GLN A 257 20.05 5.64 -14.35
CA GLN A 257 18.59 5.66 -14.27
C GLN A 257 18.13 5.66 -12.81
N THR A 258 17.10 6.42 -12.48
CA THR A 258 16.35 6.28 -11.22
C THR A 258 15.69 4.90 -11.19
N PRO A 259 15.93 4.07 -10.15
CA PRO A 259 15.28 2.76 -10.06
C PRO A 259 13.76 2.89 -10.02
N VAL A 260 13.06 2.03 -10.77
CA VAL A 260 11.60 1.98 -10.85
C VAL A 260 11.08 0.71 -10.19
N MET A 261 10.10 0.85 -9.31
CA MET A 261 9.50 -0.25 -8.58
C MET A 261 7.97 -0.16 -8.56
N ARG A 262 7.27 -1.11 -9.19
CA ARG A 262 5.82 -1.25 -9.02
C ARG A 262 5.56 -1.94 -7.69
N THR A 263 4.79 -1.29 -6.83
CA THR A 263 4.45 -1.73 -5.48
C THR A 263 3.24 -2.67 -5.45
N ALA A 264 3.12 -3.49 -4.40
CA ALA A 264 1.99 -4.40 -4.22
C ALA A 264 0.74 -3.68 -3.67
N THR A 265 0.17 -2.80 -4.46
CA THR A 265 -0.95 -1.90 -4.09
C THR A 265 -2.21 -2.14 -4.92
N ALA A 266 -2.39 -3.37 -5.41
CA ALA A 266 -3.53 -3.72 -6.26
C ALA A 266 -4.88 -3.71 -5.51
N SER A 267 -5.89 -3.22 -6.20
CA SER A 267 -7.31 -3.42 -5.89
C SER A 267 -8.02 -3.85 -7.19
N TYR A 268 -8.00 -5.15 -7.47
CA TYR A 268 -8.42 -5.66 -8.79
C TYR A 268 -9.92 -5.62 -9.04
N MET A 269 -10.74 -5.80 -8.00
CA MET A 269 -12.18 -6.02 -8.14
C MET A 269 -12.99 -5.22 -7.11
N GLU A 270 -14.03 -4.56 -7.56
CA GLU A 270 -14.94 -3.81 -6.68
C GLU A 270 -15.71 -4.71 -5.71
N ARG A 271 -16.05 -5.93 -6.12
CA ARG A 271 -16.80 -6.87 -5.27
C ARG A 271 -16.08 -7.32 -4.01
N MET A 272 -14.76 -7.15 -3.95
CA MET A 272 -13.94 -7.50 -2.78
C MET A 272 -13.72 -6.32 -1.82
N THR A 273 -14.42 -5.21 -1.98
CA THR A 273 -13.84 -3.89 -1.77
C THR A 273 -14.24 -3.15 -0.53
N ALA A 274 -15.26 -3.52 0.22
CA ALA A 274 -15.50 -2.80 1.49
C ALA A 274 -14.26 -2.84 2.42
N ALA A 275 -13.52 -3.95 2.43
CA ALA A 275 -12.26 -4.07 3.16
C ALA A 275 -11.00 -3.87 2.30
N GLY A 276 -11.11 -4.00 0.98
CA GLY A 276 -9.97 -3.96 0.06
C GLY A 276 -9.42 -2.57 -0.20
N VAL A 277 -10.29 -1.59 -0.44
CA VAL A 277 -9.87 -0.20 -0.73
C VAL A 277 -9.19 0.46 0.47
N PRO A 278 -9.75 0.43 1.70
CA PRO A 278 -9.06 0.97 2.88
C PRO A 278 -7.65 0.41 3.07
N ARG A 279 -7.50 -0.91 2.94
CA ARG A 279 -6.20 -1.56 3.02
C ARG A 279 -5.26 -1.10 1.92
N CYS A 280 -5.74 -0.98 0.69
CA CYS A 280 -4.95 -0.50 -0.44
C CYS A 280 -4.44 0.93 -0.20
N VAL A 281 -5.29 1.84 0.27
CA VAL A 281 -4.92 3.22 0.63
C VAL A 281 -3.84 3.23 1.71
N CYS A 282 -4.04 2.49 2.81
CA CYS A 282 -3.05 2.41 3.89
C CYS A 282 -1.70 1.86 3.39
N ARG A 283 -1.71 0.86 2.49
CA ARG A 283 -0.50 0.31 1.89
C ARG A 283 0.20 1.29 0.96
N MET A 284 -0.54 2.01 0.11
CA MET A 284 0.05 3.07 -0.74
C MET A 284 0.78 4.11 0.11
N MET A 285 0.13 4.60 1.17
CA MET A 285 0.71 5.57 2.10
C MET A 285 1.95 5.01 2.81
N ALA A 286 1.92 3.73 3.19
CA ALA A 286 3.04 3.08 3.84
C ALA A 286 4.24 2.89 2.89
N PHE A 287 4.00 2.52 1.62
CA PHE A 287 5.07 2.46 0.62
C PHE A 287 5.70 3.83 0.37
N GLU A 288 4.88 4.87 0.23
CA GLU A 288 5.39 6.24 0.05
C GLU A 288 6.21 6.67 1.26
N GLU A 289 5.69 6.50 2.48
CA GLU A 289 6.41 6.86 3.71
C GLU A 289 7.71 6.08 3.85
N TYR A 290 7.68 4.76 3.59
CA TYR A 290 8.85 3.90 3.75
C TYR A 290 9.96 4.26 2.77
N TYR A 291 9.63 4.50 1.49
CA TYR A 291 10.61 4.77 0.44
C TYR A 291 10.89 6.27 0.21
N ARG A 292 10.26 7.16 0.98
CA ARG A 292 10.50 8.60 0.88
C ARG A 292 11.99 8.92 1.03
N GLY A 293 12.55 9.61 0.03
CA GLY A 293 13.97 9.97 -0.01
C GLY A 293 14.92 8.82 -0.37
N SER A 294 14.41 7.64 -0.74
CA SER A 294 15.24 6.49 -1.15
C SER A 294 15.83 6.62 -2.55
N GLY A 295 15.33 7.55 -3.37
CA GLY A 295 15.68 7.68 -4.78
C GLY A 295 15.13 6.56 -5.66
N ILE A 296 14.00 5.94 -5.26
CA ILE A 296 13.26 4.93 -6.04
C ILE A 296 11.93 5.53 -6.47
N GLU A 297 11.61 5.45 -7.75
CA GLU A 297 10.29 5.77 -8.29
C GLU A 297 9.32 4.65 -7.97
N LEU A 298 8.19 5.01 -7.32
CA LEU A 298 7.14 4.07 -6.94
C LEU A 298 5.98 4.12 -7.91
N LEU A 299 5.63 2.96 -8.47
CA LEU A 299 4.44 2.80 -9.30
C LEU A 299 3.35 2.07 -8.52
N CYS A 300 2.14 2.59 -8.61
CA CYS A 300 0.96 1.89 -8.14
C CYS A 300 0.63 0.71 -9.06
N GLU A 301 0.05 -0.36 -8.52
CA GLU A 301 -0.50 -1.46 -9.31
C GLU A 301 -1.98 -1.19 -9.61
N ALA A 302 -2.26 -0.60 -10.77
CA ALA A 302 -3.60 -0.24 -11.19
C ALA A 302 -4.18 -1.22 -12.22
N ASP A 303 -4.10 -2.49 -11.91
CA ASP A 303 -4.66 -3.55 -12.74
C ASP A 303 -6.16 -3.73 -12.52
N THR A 304 -6.86 -4.25 -13.53
CA THR A 304 -8.31 -4.47 -13.52
C THR A 304 -8.68 -5.94 -13.70
N TRP A 305 -7.80 -6.87 -13.27
CA TRP A 305 -8.04 -8.30 -13.46
C TRP A 305 -9.46 -8.72 -13.05
N PRO A 306 -10.18 -9.48 -13.85
CA PRO A 306 -9.85 -10.09 -15.16
C PRO A 306 -10.08 -9.15 -16.37
N HIS A 307 -9.84 -7.86 -16.26
CA HIS A 307 -9.87 -6.83 -17.31
C HIS A 307 -11.25 -6.65 -17.95
N ASN A 308 -12.25 -6.45 -17.14
CA ASN A 308 -13.62 -6.19 -17.58
C ASN A 308 -14.41 -5.35 -16.56
N LEU A 309 -15.47 -4.70 -17.06
CA LEU A 309 -16.30 -3.79 -16.27
C LEU A 309 -17.18 -4.48 -15.21
N TRP A 310 -17.36 -5.81 -15.27
CA TRP A 310 -18.07 -6.55 -14.21
C TRP A 310 -17.22 -6.68 -12.95
N SER A 311 -15.91 -6.57 -13.08
CA SER A 311 -14.99 -6.68 -11.96
C SER A 311 -14.64 -5.32 -11.38
N LYS A 312 -14.30 -4.35 -12.25
CA LYS A 312 -13.87 -3.00 -11.86
C LYS A 312 -14.38 -1.98 -12.86
N SER A 313 -15.09 -0.97 -12.39
CA SER A 313 -15.55 0.12 -13.25
C SER A 313 -14.39 1.03 -13.66
N SER A 314 -14.56 1.78 -14.75
CA SER A 314 -13.60 2.80 -15.16
C SER A 314 -13.49 3.94 -14.13
N ARG A 315 -14.59 4.23 -13.41
CA ARG A 315 -14.58 5.17 -12.29
C ARG A 315 -13.68 4.72 -11.16
N SER A 316 -13.85 3.49 -10.67
CA SER A 316 -13.01 2.93 -9.61
C SER A 316 -11.54 2.82 -10.05
N PHE A 317 -11.28 2.56 -11.34
CA PHE A 317 -9.94 2.59 -11.90
C PHE A 317 -9.31 4.00 -11.81
N LEU A 318 -10.03 5.04 -12.24
CA LEU A 318 -9.56 6.42 -12.11
C LEU A 318 -9.37 6.83 -10.64
N THR A 319 -10.29 6.47 -9.76
CA THR A 319 -10.19 6.76 -8.33
C THR A 319 -8.93 6.13 -7.72
N HIS A 320 -8.60 4.90 -8.11
CA HIS A 320 -7.36 4.24 -7.68
C HIS A 320 -6.10 5.02 -8.12
N LEU A 321 -6.07 5.47 -9.38
CA LEU A 321 -4.98 6.32 -9.89
C LEU A 321 -4.94 7.68 -9.20
N THR A 322 -6.09 8.27 -8.92
CA THR A 322 -6.22 9.54 -8.18
C THR A 322 -5.62 9.41 -6.78
N THR A 323 -5.96 8.35 -6.07
CA THR A 323 -5.43 8.07 -4.73
C THR A 323 -3.92 7.86 -4.78
N ALA A 324 -3.40 7.11 -5.75
CA ALA A 324 -1.96 6.90 -5.93
C ALA A 324 -1.21 8.23 -6.18
N ALA A 325 -1.72 9.08 -7.07
CA ALA A 325 -1.14 10.39 -7.36
C ALA A 325 -1.21 11.32 -6.13
N PHE A 326 -2.34 11.32 -5.40
CA PHE A 326 -2.50 12.11 -4.18
C PHE A 326 -1.54 11.67 -3.07
N VAL A 327 -1.32 10.37 -2.93
CA VAL A 327 -0.36 9.81 -1.96
C VAL A 327 1.07 10.23 -2.30
N GLY A 328 1.38 10.51 -3.56
CA GLY A 328 2.71 10.94 -4.00
C GLY A 328 3.51 9.83 -4.69
N MET A 329 2.83 8.80 -5.19
CA MET A 329 3.48 7.84 -6.08
C MET A 329 3.85 8.50 -7.41
N ASN A 330 4.92 8.04 -8.05
CA ASN A 330 5.47 8.62 -9.28
C ASN A 330 4.71 8.18 -10.54
N GLY A 331 3.82 7.20 -10.41
CA GLY A 331 3.06 6.69 -11.53
C GLY A 331 2.28 5.42 -11.20
N ALA A 332 1.84 4.74 -12.25
CA ALA A 332 1.15 3.47 -12.13
C ALA A 332 1.50 2.51 -13.28
N LYS A 333 1.62 1.22 -12.96
CA LYS A 333 1.48 0.17 -13.94
C LYS A 333 -0.02 -0.07 -14.13
N THR A 334 -0.52 0.17 -15.34
CA THR A 334 -1.92 -0.03 -15.68
C THR A 334 -2.07 -1.25 -16.58
N TRP A 335 -3.03 -2.10 -16.27
CA TRP A 335 -3.34 -3.26 -17.07
C TRP A 335 -4.86 -3.48 -17.10
N TYR A 336 -5.49 -3.04 -18.16
CA TYR A 336 -6.94 -3.13 -18.34
C TYR A 336 -7.34 -3.74 -19.69
N VAL A 337 -6.35 -4.12 -20.50
CA VAL A 337 -6.54 -4.67 -21.83
C VAL A 337 -6.08 -6.11 -21.90
N ASN A 338 -6.91 -6.97 -22.46
CA ASN A 338 -6.57 -8.35 -22.75
C ASN A 338 -7.19 -8.76 -24.08
N SER A 339 -6.43 -8.64 -25.17
CA SER A 339 -6.86 -8.97 -26.53
C SER A 339 -7.09 -10.48 -26.78
N HIS A 340 -6.62 -11.36 -25.86
CA HIS A 340 -6.96 -12.78 -25.92
C HIS A 340 -8.44 -13.08 -25.71
N LYS A 341 -9.18 -12.14 -25.08
CA LYS A 341 -10.56 -12.35 -24.66
C LYS A 341 -11.59 -11.52 -25.43
N GLY A 342 -11.18 -10.83 -26.46
CA GLY A 342 -12.09 -10.04 -27.30
C GLY A 342 -11.50 -8.77 -27.89
N PRO A 343 -12.25 -8.08 -28.74
CA PRO A 343 -11.79 -6.83 -29.33
C PRO A 343 -11.59 -5.75 -28.25
N PHE A 344 -10.60 -4.92 -28.43
CA PHE A 344 -10.26 -3.78 -27.57
C PHE A 344 -11.43 -2.82 -27.29
N ALA A 345 -12.42 -2.79 -28.16
CA ALA A 345 -13.65 -2.02 -27.96
C ALA A 345 -14.32 -2.27 -26.59
N VAL A 346 -14.11 -3.44 -25.99
CA VAL A 346 -14.65 -3.77 -24.67
C VAL A 346 -13.96 -2.98 -23.55
N SER A 347 -12.72 -2.57 -23.75
CA SER A 347 -11.93 -1.82 -22.75
C SER A 347 -11.93 -0.32 -22.96
N ARG A 348 -12.71 0.20 -23.95
CA ARG A 348 -12.74 1.63 -24.30
C ARG A 348 -13.07 2.54 -23.14
N SER A 349 -13.97 2.14 -22.24
CA SER A 349 -14.35 2.96 -21.09
C SER A 349 -13.19 3.26 -20.13
N TYR A 350 -12.16 2.40 -20.04
CA TYR A 350 -10.96 2.72 -19.28
C TYR A 350 -10.08 3.75 -20.01
N THR A 351 -9.97 3.63 -21.34
CA THR A 351 -9.27 4.63 -22.16
C THR A 351 -10.04 5.94 -22.18
N ASP A 352 -11.37 5.89 -22.24
CA ASP A 352 -12.24 7.08 -22.21
C ASP A 352 -12.03 7.90 -20.94
N VAL A 353 -12.06 7.25 -19.78
CA VAL A 353 -11.87 7.95 -18.50
C VAL A 353 -10.47 8.54 -18.36
N LEU A 354 -9.44 7.93 -18.92
CA LEU A 354 -8.10 8.50 -18.97
C LEU A 354 -8.03 9.71 -19.91
N ALA A 355 -8.68 9.61 -21.07
CA ALA A 355 -8.74 10.70 -22.06
C ALA A 355 -9.48 11.94 -21.50
N GLU A 356 -10.62 11.73 -20.86
CA GLU A 356 -11.41 12.78 -20.19
C GLU A 356 -10.65 13.46 -19.04
N ASN A 357 -9.69 12.76 -18.44
CA ASN A 357 -8.90 13.21 -17.29
C ASN A 357 -7.40 13.37 -17.62
N ARG A 358 -7.08 13.66 -18.89
CA ARG A 358 -5.69 13.75 -19.38
C ARG A 358 -4.81 14.73 -18.60
N GLY A 359 -5.36 15.88 -18.19
CA GLY A 359 -4.66 16.90 -17.42
C GLY A 359 -4.69 16.67 -15.90
N PHE A 360 -5.58 15.80 -15.41
CA PHE A 360 -5.90 15.66 -14.00
C PHE A 360 -4.75 15.08 -13.18
N LEU A 361 -4.22 13.91 -13.57
CA LEU A 361 -3.19 13.21 -12.79
C LEU A 361 -1.88 14.01 -12.71
N PRO A 362 -1.34 14.60 -13.80
CA PRO A 362 -0.16 15.47 -13.71
C PRO A 362 -0.39 16.68 -12.81
N ALA A 363 -1.52 17.39 -12.97
CA ALA A 363 -1.86 18.56 -12.15
C ALA A 363 -2.03 18.20 -10.66
N LEU A 364 -2.56 17.00 -10.36
CA LEU A 364 -2.66 16.50 -9.00
C LEU A 364 -1.28 16.22 -8.40
N ALA A 365 -0.41 15.53 -9.14
CA ALA A 365 0.94 15.22 -8.69
C ALA A 365 1.73 16.51 -8.40
N GLU A 366 1.63 17.53 -9.26
CA GLU A 366 2.22 18.85 -9.06
C GLU A 366 1.65 19.56 -7.80
N ALA A 367 0.34 19.51 -7.62
CA ALA A 367 -0.32 20.14 -6.49
C ALA A 367 0.18 19.58 -5.14
N VAL A 368 0.31 18.25 -5.04
CA VAL A 368 0.73 17.59 -3.79
C VAL A 368 2.25 17.55 -3.59
N ALA A 369 3.04 17.82 -4.62
CA ALA A 369 4.51 17.81 -4.52
C ALA A 369 5.00 18.80 -3.45
N GLY A 370 5.84 18.31 -2.52
CA GLY A 370 6.39 19.11 -1.42
C GLY A 370 5.37 19.53 -0.35
N SER A 371 4.16 18.99 -0.35
CA SER A 371 3.15 19.23 0.68
C SER A 371 3.38 18.33 1.91
N ALA A 372 2.93 18.79 3.08
CA ALA A 372 2.94 18.02 4.32
C ALA A 372 1.61 17.30 4.53
N TRP A 373 1.63 16.12 5.14
CA TRP A 373 0.45 15.38 5.55
C TRP A 373 -0.21 15.98 6.80
N GLU A 374 -1.53 15.87 6.88
CA GLU A 374 -2.33 16.20 8.05
C GLU A 374 -3.24 15.02 8.44
N GLY A 375 -3.60 14.92 9.72
CA GLY A 375 -4.49 13.91 10.26
C GLY A 375 -3.84 13.01 11.30
N LEU A 376 -4.56 11.97 11.73
CA LEU A 376 -4.08 11.02 12.71
C LEU A 376 -2.87 10.24 12.18
N ALA A 377 -1.83 10.10 12.99
CA ALA A 377 -0.61 9.41 12.61
C ALA A 377 -0.70 7.91 12.94
N VAL A 378 -0.69 7.07 11.91
CA VAL A 378 -0.72 5.60 11.99
C VAL A 378 0.70 5.07 11.81
N PRO A 379 1.19 4.17 12.68
CA PRO A 379 2.55 3.65 12.58
C PRO A 379 2.83 2.91 11.27
N CYS A 380 3.96 3.24 10.65
CA CYS A 380 4.58 2.48 9.59
C CYS A 380 5.84 1.79 10.13
N PHE A 381 5.98 0.51 9.89
CA PHE A 381 7.03 -0.31 10.50
C PHE A 381 8.25 -0.42 9.60
N THR A 382 9.42 -0.16 10.18
CA THR A 382 10.71 -0.28 9.50
C THR A 382 11.45 -1.56 9.86
N ASN A 383 11.16 -2.14 11.03
CA ASN A 383 11.68 -3.43 11.45
C ASN A 383 10.84 -4.54 10.81
N PHE A 384 11.33 -5.00 9.68
CA PHE A 384 10.64 -5.96 8.86
C PHE A 384 11.48 -7.25 8.82
N PRO A 385 11.21 -8.23 9.68
CA PRO A 385 11.98 -9.48 9.68
C PRO A 385 11.69 -10.34 8.46
N GLY A 386 10.70 -9.94 7.65
CA GLY A 386 10.28 -10.69 6.49
C GLY A 386 9.31 -11.80 6.84
N TRP A 387 9.23 -12.81 6.01
CA TRP A 387 8.29 -13.90 6.12
C TRP A 387 8.64 -14.90 7.24
N HIS A 388 7.60 -15.38 7.91
CA HIS A 388 7.68 -16.50 8.85
C HIS A 388 7.33 -17.81 8.16
N LEU A 389 8.33 -18.67 7.95
CA LEU A 389 8.18 -20.00 7.36
C LEU A 389 7.10 -20.86 8.03
N VAL A 390 6.96 -20.74 9.36
CA VAL A 390 6.08 -21.58 10.17
C VAL A 390 4.62 -21.17 10.09
N THR A 391 4.37 -19.87 10.07
CA THR A 391 3.01 -19.33 10.22
C THR A 391 2.40 -18.93 8.89
N ASN A 392 3.17 -18.98 7.80
CA ASN A 392 2.77 -18.42 6.49
C ASN A 392 2.28 -16.98 6.62
N HIS A 393 2.80 -16.26 7.62
CA HIS A 393 2.40 -14.90 7.94
C HIS A 393 3.29 -13.91 7.17
N ARG A 394 2.65 -13.02 6.43
CA ARG A 394 3.31 -11.87 5.81
C ARG A 394 3.16 -10.68 6.73
N GLU A 395 4.27 -10.04 7.01
CA GLU A 395 4.27 -8.74 7.64
C GLU A 395 4.23 -7.65 6.56
N PHE A 396 3.52 -6.60 6.86
CA PHE A 396 3.37 -5.43 5.99
C PHE A 396 3.94 -4.19 6.68
N PHE A 397 4.20 -3.14 5.93
CA PHE A 397 4.62 -1.86 6.50
C PHE A 397 3.60 -1.27 7.48
N VAL A 398 2.34 -1.60 7.32
CA VAL A 398 1.26 -1.29 8.25
C VAL A 398 0.51 -2.56 8.62
N GLU A 399 0.03 -2.64 9.85
CA GLU A 399 -0.80 -3.76 10.29
C GLU A 399 -2.20 -3.71 9.67
N SER A 400 -2.74 -4.88 9.36
CA SER A 400 -4.13 -5.02 8.95
C SER A 400 -5.06 -4.71 10.13
N GLY A 401 -6.10 -3.94 9.87
CA GLY A 401 -7.01 -3.48 10.92
C GLY A 401 -6.47 -2.32 11.76
N ASN A 402 -5.44 -1.62 11.26
CA ASN A 402 -4.93 -0.39 11.88
C ASN A 402 -6.00 0.70 11.95
N ALA A 403 -5.70 1.80 12.64
CA ALA A 403 -6.66 2.89 12.82
C ALA A 403 -7.08 3.57 11.51
N GLY A 404 -6.21 3.59 10.47
CA GLY A 404 -6.54 4.11 9.14
C GLY A 404 -7.70 3.33 8.51
N GLU A 405 -7.57 1.99 8.49
CA GLU A 405 -8.58 1.09 7.91
C GLU A 405 -9.90 1.08 8.70
N THR A 406 -9.82 1.10 10.03
CA THR A 406 -10.97 0.75 10.89
C THR A 406 -11.64 1.94 11.58
N ILE A 407 -10.97 3.08 11.64
CA ILE A 407 -11.47 4.29 12.28
C ILE A 407 -11.49 5.48 11.32
N CYS A 408 -10.35 5.79 10.69
CA CYS A 408 -10.23 7.02 9.92
C CYS A 408 -11.13 6.99 8.68
N ILE A 409 -11.07 5.93 7.89
CA ILE A 409 -11.90 5.80 6.68
C ILE A 409 -13.39 5.65 7.03
N PRO A 410 -13.83 4.76 7.94
CA PRO A 410 -15.25 4.67 8.29
C PRO A 410 -15.85 5.97 8.83
N PHE A 411 -15.08 6.75 9.58
CA PHE A 411 -15.55 8.00 10.14
C PHE A 411 -15.16 9.26 9.36
N GLY A 412 -14.53 9.10 8.19
CA GLY A 412 -14.10 10.20 7.34
C GLY A 412 -13.10 11.14 8.01
N ILE A 413 -12.19 10.61 8.82
CA ILE A 413 -11.13 11.34 9.54
C ILE A 413 -9.84 11.26 8.74
N PRO A 414 -9.15 12.37 8.44
CA PRO A 414 -7.86 12.34 7.77
C PRO A 414 -6.81 11.61 8.59
N PHE A 415 -5.91 10.91 7.88
CA PHE A 415 -4.80 10.20 8.51
C PHE A 415 -3.55 10.21 7.63
N GLN A 416 -2.44 9.88 8.23
CA GLN A 416 -1.14 9.71 7.59
C GLN A 416 -0.43 8.50 8.16
N THR A 417 0.47 7.90 7.40
CA THR A 417 1.39 6.89 7.93
C THR A 417 2.72 7.55 8.32
N VAL A 418 3.33 7.08 9.40
CA VAL A 418 4.55 7.66 9.95
C VAL A 418 5.50 6.59 10.46
N ARG A 419 6.80 6.78 10.25
CA ARG A 419 7.88 5.93 10.79
C ARG A 419 8.73 6.61 11.87
N ASP A 420 8.47 7.90 12.09
CA ASP A 420 9.12 8.73 13.09
C ASP A 420 8.10 9.13 14.16
N PHE A 421 8.45 8.92 15.42
CA PHE A 421 7.58 9.14 16.58
C PHE A 421 8.03 10.30 17.46
N ASP A 422 8.94 11.12 16.99
CA ASP A 422 9.45 12.30 17.75
C ASP A 422 8.64 13.58 17.44
N ALA A 423 7.85 13.59 16.37
CA ALA A 423 7.07 14.78 15.98
C ALA A 423 5.80 14.95 16.83
N ASP A 424 5.46 16.20 17.17
CA ASP A 424 4.18 16.52 17.83
C ASP A 424 2.99 16.29 16.89
N ARG A 425 2.37 15.12 17.05
CA ARG A 425 1.23 14.65 16.27
C ARG A 425 0.23 13.94 17.19
N THR A 426 -0.97 13.71 16.67
CA THR A 426 -1.92 12.80 17.32
C THR A 426 -1.76 11.42 16.71
N TYR A 427 -1.16 10.49 17.45
CA TYR A 427 -0.94 9.10 17.01
C TYR A 427 -2.18 8.25 17.28
N ALA A 428 -2.31 7.15 16.54
CA ALA A 428 -3.39 6.19 16.72
C ALA A 428 -2.85 4.76 16.71
N LEU A 429 -3.19 3.98 17.76
CA LEU A 429 -2.88 2.56 17.90
C LEU A 429 -4.17 1.76 18.03
N ALA A 430 -4.43 0.86 17.09
CA ALA A 430 -5.67 0.07 17.06
C ALA A 430 -5.47 -1.38 17.50
N THR A 431 -4.33 -2.00 17.18
CA THR A 431 -4.12 -3.44 17.30
C THR A 431 -3.01 -3.82 18.27
N ALA A 432 -3.11 -5.03 18.82
CA ALA A 432 -2.04 -5.61 19.63
C ALA A 432 -0.77 -5.90 18.79
N ALA A 433 -0.93 -6.16 17.49
CA ALA A 433 0.18 -6.40 16.58
C ALA A 433 1.03 -5.14 16.38
N GLU A 434 0.41 -3.96 16.22
CA GLU A 434 1.13 -2.68 16.18
C GLU A 434 2.00 -2.50 17.43
N VAL A 435 1.43 -2.73 18.61
CA VAL A 435 2.16 -2.61 19.89
C VAL A 435 3.31 -3.63 19.97
N ALA A 436 3.10 -4.85 19.49
CA ALA A 436 4.14 -5.90 19.51
C ALA A 436 5.34 -5.55 18.63
N ARG A 437 5.14 -4.82 17.54
CA ARG A 437 6.20 -4.42 16.60
C ARG A 437 6.99 -3.18 17.03
N LEU A 438 6.45 -2.37 17.92
CA LEU A 438 7.12 -1.18 18.45
C LEU A 438 8.04 -1.52 19.62
N SER A 439 9.22 -0.94 19.64
CA SER A 439 10.10 -1.02 20.81
C SER A 439 9.53 -0.24 22.01
N ASP A 440 9.97 -0.54 23.22
CA ASP A 440 9.59 0.25 24.40
C ASP A 440 10.01 1.73 24.28
N GLY A 441 11.13 1.98 23.58
CA GLY A 441 11.60 3.33 23.27
C GLY A 441 10.63 4.06 22.35
N ASP A 442 10.20 3.41 21.26
CA ASP A 442 9.21 3.97 20.32
C ASP A 442 7.87 4.27 21.01
N LEU A 443 7.39 3.31 21.81
CA LEU A 443 6.16 3.47 22.57
C LEU A 443 6.25 4.65 23.55
N ARG A 444 7.39 4.83 24.23
CA ARG A 444 7.58 5.98 25.14
C ARG A 444 7.62 7.29 24.39
N ARG A 445 8.31 7.37 23.24
CA ARG A 445 8.31 8.56 22.39
C ARG A 445 6.90 8.90 21.95
N MET A 446 6.16 7.94 21.41
CA MET A 446 4.78 8.14 20.98
C MET A 446 3.89 8.59 22.14
N LEU A 447 3.98 7.93 23.31
CA LEU A 447 3.18 8.26 24.50
C LEU A 447 3.58 9.58 25.16
N SER A 448 4.67 10.23 24.77
CA SER A 448 5.01 11.60 25.18
C SER A 448 4.24 12.67 24.39
N HIS A 449 3.47 12.28 23.39
CA HIS A 449 2.63 13.13 22.55
C HIS A 449 1.13 12.86 22.80
N LYS A 450 0.28 13.25 21.86
CA LYS A 450 -1.15 12.93 21.87
C LYS A 450 -1.36 11.57 21.23
N VAL A 451 -2.04 10.65 21.91
CA VAL A 451 -2.25 9.28 21.40
C VAL A 451 -3.68 8.83 21.64
N VAL A 452 -4.33 8.29 20.62
CA VAL A 452 -5.56 7.51 20.80
C VAL A 452 -5.21 6.01 20.74
N VAL A 453 -5.64 5.26 21.76
CA VAL A 453 -5.33 3.84 21.94
C VAL A 453 -6.64 3.06 22.05
N PHE A 454 -6.86 2.13 21.11
CA PHE A 454 -8.04 1.28 21.12
C PHE A 454 -7.81 -0.01 21.90
N ARG A 455 -8.88 -0.69 22.28
CA ARG A 455 -8.95 -1.81 23.22
C ARG A 455 -7.80 -2.82 23.11
N ASP A 456 -7.53 -3.35 21.93
CA ASP A 456 -6.54 -4.43 21.77
C ASP A 456 -5.10 -3.92 21.90
N ALA A 457 -4.85 -2.70 21.44
CA ALA A 457 -3.59 -2.00 21.70
C ALA A 457 -3.44 -1.64 23.18
N ALA A 458 -4.52 -1.18 23.85
CA ALA A 458 -4.52 -0.88 25.28
C ALA A 458 -4.19 -2.13 26.12
N GLU A 459 -4.80 -3.28 25.81
CA GLU A 459 -4.49 -4.55 26.47
C GLU A 459 -3.02 -4.95 26.27
N ALA A 460 -2.48 -4.77 25.07
CA ALA A 460 -1.09 -5.08 24.79
C ALA A 460 -0.11 -4.15 25.53
N LEU A 461 -0.41 -2.87 25.58
CA LEU A 461 0.35 -1.89 26.38
C LEU A 461 0.31 -2.21 27.87
N SER A 462 -0.87 -2.54 28.41
CA SER A 462 -1.04 -2.92 29.81
C SER A 462 -0.22 -4.16 30.15
N LYS A 463 -0.20 -5.19 29.29
CA LYS A 463 0.65 -6.38 29.46
C LYS A 463 2.16 -6.09 29.44
N ARG A 464 2.56 -5.00 28.77
CA ARG A 464 3.96 -4.52 28.73
C ARG A 464 4.28 -3.53 29.86
N GLY A 465 3.35 -3.28 30.79
CA GLY A 465 3.55 -2.42 31.95
C GLY A 465 3.47 -0.92 31.67
N PHE A 466 2.74 -0.50 30.62
CA PHE A 466 2.54 0.91 30.25
C PHE A 466 1.33 1.56 30.94
N ASP A 467 0.69 0.93 31.91
CA ASP A 467 -0.52 1.41 32.60
C ASP A 467 -0.35 2.83 33.14
N ALA A 468 0.82 3.13 33.71
CA ALA A 468 1.14 4.46 34.25
C ALA A 468 1.23 5.55 33.17
N LEU A 469 1.39 5.18 31.89
CA LEU A 469 1.44 6.12 30.76
C LEU A 469 0.13 6.19 29.99
N THR A 470 -0.65 5.10 29.95
CA THR A 470 -1.97 5.08 29.30
C THR A 470 -3.09 5.55 30.23
N GLY A 471 -2.84 5.57 31.55
CA GLY A 471 -3.85 5.91 32.55
C GLY A 471 -4.90 4.82 32.76
N VAL A 472 -4.69 3.63 32.20
CA VAL A 472 -5.65 2.53 32.27
C VAL A 472 -4.92 1.21 32.47
N LYS A 473 -5.40 0.41 33.44
CA LYS A 473 -5.08 -1.01 33.57
C LYS A 473 -6.19 -1.84 32.93
N VAL A 474 -5.81 -2.82 32.13
CA VAL A 474 -6.75 -3.66 31.38
C VAL A 474 -6.78 -5.07 31.93
N GLU A 475 -7.96 -5.53 32.35
CA GLU A 475 -8.19 -6.90 32.80
C GLU A 475 -9.17 -7.62 31.88
N ARG A 476 -8.91 -8.88 31.56
CA ARG A 476 -9.88 -9.72 30.84
C ARG A 476 -10.92 -10.23 31.83
N ARG A 477 -12.20 -9.96 31.53
CA ARG A 477 -13.34 -10.47 32.27
C ARG A 477 -14.34 -11.01 31.26
N ASN A 478 -15.04 -12.11 31.62
CA ASN A 478 -16.21 -12.57 30.87
C ASN A 478 -17.42 -11.73 31.25
N LEU A 479 -17.40 -10.46 30.87
CA LEU A 479 -18.48 -9.53 31.09
C LEU A 479 -19.15 -9.21 29.76
N VAL A 480 -20.45 -9.08 29.79
CA VAL A 480 -21.24 -8.63 28.65
C VAL A 480 -21.70 -7.22 28.96
N PHE A 481 -21.21 -6.25 28.20
CA PHE A 481 -21.74 -4.90 28.23
C PHE A 481 -22.73 -4.73 27.08
N ASN A 482 -23.86 -4.12 27.31
CA ASN A 482 -24.90 -3.90 26.30
C ASN A 482 -25.27 -2.41 26.15
N ARG A 483 -24.62 -1.53 26.89
CA ARG A 483 -24.78 -0.07 26.82
C ARG A 483 -23.45 0.62 27.03
N GLU A 484 -23.32 1.75 26.37
CA GLU A 484 -22.28 2.74 26.68
C GLU A 484 -22.98 4.09 26.89
N ARG A 485 -22.62 4.78 27.94
CA ARG A 485 -23.05 6.13 28.25
C ARG A 485 -21.92 7.10 27.88
N ASP A 486 -22.24 8.07 27.08
CA ASP A 486 -21.42 9.26 26.89
C ASP A 486 -21.56 10.18 28.11
N ASP A 487 -20.53 10.25 28.93
CA ASP A 487 -20.53 11.04 30.14
C ASP A 487 -20.26 12.54 29.85
N MET A 488 -19.81 12.92 28.66
CA MET A 488 -19.65 14.30 28.23
C MET A 488 -20.99 14.99 27.95
N HIS A 489 -21.96 14.24 27.39
CA HIS A 489 -23.25 14.80 26.96
C HIS A 489 -24.44 14.16 27.68
N GLY A 490 -24.22 13.13 28.49
CA GLY A 490 -25.26 12.49 29.28
C GLY A 490 -26.23 11.60 28.48
N VAL A 491 -25.80 11.11 27.31
CA VAL A 491 -26.63 10.28 26.41
C VAL A 491 -26.13 8.85 26.33
N ASP A 492 -27.03 7.91 26.10
CA ASP A 492 -26.66 6.52 25.82
C ASP A 492 -26.28 6.36 24.34
N LEU A 493 -25.10 5.78 24.10
CA LEU A 493 -24.68 5.33 22.77
C LEU A 493 -25.17 3.91 22.52
N ALA A 494 -25.65 3.65 21.31
CA ALA A 494 -25.95 2.29 20.90
C ALA A 494 -24.68 1.42 20.92
N PHE A 495 -24.74 0.28 21.59
CA PHE A 495 -23.62 -0.63 21.70
C PHE A 495 -24.08 -2.08 21.55
N SER A 496 -23.35 -2.85 20.73
CA SER A 496 -23.58 -4.28 20.63
C SER A 496 -22.69 -5.03 21.62
N PRO A 497 -23.26 -5.90 22.46
CA PRO A 497 -22.46 -6.65 23.43
C PRO A 497 -21.41 -7.51 22.74
N SER A 498 -20.20 -7.53 23.30
CA SER A 498 -19.14 -8.45 22.94
C SER A 498 -18.95 -9.49 24.05
N SER A 499 -18.89 -10.76 23.70
CA SER A 499 -18.71 -11.86 24.67
C SER A 499 -17.33 -11.90 25.34
N LYS A 500 -16.43 -11.00 24.95
CA LYS A 500 -15.03 -10.98 25.42
C LYS A 500 -14.56 -9.57 25.80
N ASP A 501 -15.40 -8.82 26.47
CA ASP A 501 -15.09 -7.46 26.86
C ASP A 501 -14.00 -7.42 27.94
N ARG A 502 -13.31 -6.28 28.00
CA ARG A 502 -12.27 -6.01 28.97
C ARG A 502 -12.81 -5.07 30.02
N LEU A 503 -12.36 -5.24 31.24
CA LEU A 503 -12.61 -4.28 32.30
C LEU A 503 -11.44 -3.30 32.33
N PHE A 504 -11.75 -2.01 32.24
CA PHE A 504 -10.78 -0.93 32.43
C PHE A 504 -10.83 -0.45 33.88
N THR A 505 -9.66 -0.31 34.47
CA THR A 505 -9.49 0.41 35.73
C THR A 505 -8.72 1.68 35.43
N ALA A 506 -9.39 2.83 35.53
CA ALA A 506 -8.79 4.12 35.25
C ALA A 506 -7.89 4.59 36.43
N ASN A 507 -6.83 5.32 36.11
CA ASN A 507 -6.04 6.04 37.09
C ASN A 507 -6.94 7.07 37.79
N PRO A 508 -6.84 7.28 39.11
CA PRO A 508 -7.69 8.24 39.86
C PRO A 508 -7.62 9.69 39.33
N SER A 509 -6.52 10.07 38.68
CA SER A 509 -6.38 11.42 38.09
C SER A 509 -6.83 11.50 36.62
N ALA A 510 -7.30 10.39 36.04
CA ALA A 510 -7.78 10.35 34.68
C ALA A 510 -9.24 10.84 34.57
N GLU A 511 -9.56 11.47 33.46
CA GLU A 511 -10.92 11.88 33.11
C GLU A 511 -11.65 10.73 32.39
N VAL A 512 -12.79 10.27 32.90
CA VAL A 512 -13.64 9.28 32.24
C VAL A 512 -14.63 10.01 31.35
N LEU A 513 -14.56 9.76 30.04
CA LEU A 513 -15.42 10.41 29.03
C LEU A 513 -16.64 9.57 28.67
N SER A 514 -16.56 8.23 28.84
CA SER A 514 -17.70 7.35 28.69
C SER A 514 -17.59 6.12 29.60
N THR A 515 -18.74 5.52 29.90
CA THR A 515 -18.86 4.35 30.79
C THR A 515 -19.63 3.25 30.10
N LEU A 516 -19.07 2.01 30.07
CA LEU A 516 -19.76 0.80 29.69
C LEU A 516 -20.55 0.22 30.85
N GLY A 517 -21.71 -0.33 30.54
CA GLY A 517 -22.53 -0.98 31.54
C GLY A 517 -23.43 -2.10 30.97
N TYR A 518 -23.93 -2.94 31.86
CA TYR A 518 -24.92 -3.96 31.56
C TYR A 518 -26.26 -3.53 32.11
N ARG A 519 -27.29 -3.54 31.25
CA ARG A 519 -28.71 -3.41 31.63
C ARG A 519 -29.42 -4.71 31.28
N PRO A 520 -30.09 -5.37 32.24
CA PRO A 520 -30.75 -6.65 32.01
C PRO A 520 -31.95 -6.55 31.02
N PHE A 521 -32.55 -5.37 30.90
CA PHE A 521 -33.63 -5.08 29.95
C PHE A 521 -33.69 -3.58 29.61
N ALA A 522 -34.34 -3.27 28.50
CA ALA A 522 -34.57 -1.88 28.09
C ALA A 522 -35.41 -1.13 29.15
N GLY A 523 -34.89 -0.03 29.67
CA GLY A 523 -35.53 0.75 30.73
C GLY A 523 -35.05 0.45 32.15
N ALA A 524 -34.16 -0.53 32.36
CA ALA A 524 -33.51 -0.69 33.66
C ALA A 524 -32.76 0.62 34.05
N PRO A 525 -32.98 1.14 35.29
CA PRO A 525 -32.52 2.47 35.64
C PRO A 525 -31.00 2.57 35.88
N GLN A 526 -30.34 1.45 36.17
CA GLN A 526 -28.93 1.40 36.52
C GLN A 526 -28.20 0.30 35.79
N TYR A 527 -26.89 0.44 35.68
CA TYR A 527 -26.01 -0.61 35.23
C TYR A 527 -25.70 -1.59 36.39
N ASP A 528 -25.84 -2.90 36.14
CA ASP A 528 -25.45 -3.90 37.14
C ASP A 528 -23.92 -3.98 37.30
N VAL A 529 -23.22 -3.75 36.19
CA VAL A 529 -21.75 -3.65 36.14
C VAL A 529 -21.40 -2.43 35.32
N ALA A 530 -20.44 -1.64 35.81
CA ALA A 530 -19.93 -0.47 35.10
C ALA A 530 -18.41 -0.52 35.01
N SER A 531 -17.87 -0.03 33.91
CA SER A 531 -16.45 0.12 33.64
C SER A 531 -16.18 1.40 32.85
N PRO A 532 -15.13 2.15 33.14
CA PRO A 532 -14.69 3.20 32.24
C PRO A 532 -14.54 2.66 30.82
N ALA A 533 -15.13 3.32 29.84
CA ALA A 533 -15.05 2.92 28.44
C ALA A 533 -14.04 3.76 27.67
N THR A 534 -14.04 5.06 27.93
CA THR A 534 -13.07 5.99 27.35
C THR A 534 -12.49 6.86 28.43
N VAL A 535 -11.18 6.92 28.43
CA VAL A 535 -10.40 7.57 29.47
C VAL A 535 -9.40 8.52 28.83
N LEU A 536 -9.40 9.78 29.24
CA LEU A 536 -8.39 10.76 28.86
C LEU A 536 -7.42 10.97 30.05
N PHE A 537 -6.14 10.80 29.78
CA PHE A 537 -5.10 10.88 30.81
C PHE A 537 -3.91 11.71 30.35
N ALA A 538 -3.45 12.61 31.22
CA ALA A 538 -2.18 13.31 31.04
C ALA A 538 -1.10 12.58 31.84
N ASN A 539 -0.06 12.11 31.15
CA ASN A 539 0.96 11.24 31.75
C ASN A 539 2.23 11.99 32.16
N ALA A 540 3.10 11.31 32.89
CA ALA A 540 4.35 11.89 33.40
C ALA A 540 5.40 12.26 32.33
N LEU A 541 5.21 11.82 31.08
CA LEU A 541 6.07 12.20 29.95
C LEU A 541 5.60 13.50 29.26
N GLY A 542 4.53 14.12 29.75
CA GLY A 542 3.91 15.30 29.16
C GLY A 542 2.88 14.98 28.06
N GLY A 543 2.69 13.70 27.75
CA GLY A 543 1.74 13.27 26.73
C GLY A 543 0.30 13.19 27.25
N ARG A 544 -0.64 13.17 26.30
CA ARG A 544 -2.08 12.99 26.56
C ARG A 544 -2.56 11.74 25.83
N VAL A 545 -3.18 10.82 26.55
CA VAL A 545 -3.62 9.53 26.00
C VAL A 545 -5.13 9.39 26.14
N LEU A 546 -5.80 9.14 25.04
CA LEU A 546 -7.22 8.79 24.96
C LEU A 546 -7.32 7.27 24.77
N THR A 547 -7.67 6.54 25.83
CA THR A 547 -7.85 5.08 25.74
C THR A 547 -9.31 4.74 25.56
N VAL A 548 -9.63 3.95 24.53
CA VAL A 548 -10.98 3.61 24.09
C VAL A 548 -11.21 2.09 24.17
N GLN A 549 -12.25 1.64 24.87
CA GLN A 549 -12.48 0.22 25.17
C GLN A 549 -13.10 -0.58 24.03
N TYR A 550 -13.64 0.00 22.99
CA TYR A 550 -14.14 -0.81 21.87
C TYR A 550 -13.05 -1.19 20.89
N HIS A 551 -13.26 -2.30 20.18
CA HIS A 551 -12.36 -2.79 19.16
C HIS A 551 -12.86 -2.36 17.78
N PRO A 552 -12.09 -1.55 17.05
CA PRO A 552 -12.45 -1.18 15.70
C PRO A 552 -12.27 -2.41 14.77
N LYS A 553 -13.36 -2.92 14.24
CA LYS A 553 -13.36 -3.96 13.20
C LYS A 553 -14.35 -3.58 12.13
N MET A 554 -13.95 -3.65 10.87
CA MET A 554 -14.82 -3.35 9.74
C MET A 554 -16.07 -4.24 9.69
N GLU A 555 -15.98 -5.46 10.21
CA GLU A 555 -17.13 -6.39 10.26
C GLU A 555 -18.14 -6.06 11.37
N ASN A 556 -17.79 -5.16 12.27
CA ASN A 556 -18.66 -4.78 13.38
C ASN A 556 -19.40 -3.46 13.10
N TYR A 557 -20.27 -3.49 12.09
CA TYR A 557 -21.04 -2.31 11.65
C TYR A 557 -21.90 -1.67 12.76
N GLN A 558 -22.20 -2.38 13.84
CA GLN A 558 -22.96 -1.83 14.97
C GLN A 558 -22.16 -0.79 15.77
N LEU A 559 -20.83 -0.75 15.62
CA LEU A 559 -19.99 0.30 16.20
C LEU A 559 -19.95 1.58 15.35
N TYR A 560 -20.42 1.52 14.11
CA TYR A 560 -20.45 2.68 13.22
C TYR A 560 -21.85 3.30 13.24
N SER A 561 -21.99 4.45 13.89
CA SER A 561 -23.23 5.23 13.95
C SER A 561 -22.90 6.72 14.05
N GLU A 562 -23.84 7.56 13.66
CA GLU A 562 -23.72 9.01 13.73
C GLU A 562 -23.38 9.47 15.18
N ALA A 563 -24.07 8.91 16.15
CA ALA A 563 -23.86 9.23 17.57
C ALA A 563 -22.44 8.86 18.01
N ARG A 564 -21.96 7.67 17.65
CA ARG A 564 -20.60 7.24 18.01
C ARG A 564 -19.53 8.05 17.27
N ARG A 565 -19.76 8.38 16.01
CA ARG A 565 -18.87 9.24 15.25
C ARG A 565 -18.78 10.64 15.87
N ALA A 566 -19.92 11.26 16.18
CA ALA A 566 -19.97 12.57 16.82
C ALA A 566 -19.24 12.55 18.18
N TRP A 567 -19.48 11.51 18.97
CA TRP A 567 -18.81 11.29 20.24
C TRP A 567 -17.29 11.12 20.09
N LEU A 568 -16.82 10.29 19.16
CA LEU A 568 -15.39 10.09 18.93
C LEU A 568 -14.71 11.40 18.49
N LEU A 569 -15.34 12.16 17.60
CA LEU A 569 -14.82 13.46 17.17
C LEU A 569 -14.73 14.45 18.35
N ALA A 570 -15.71 14.46 19.26
CA ALA A 570 -15.66 15.27 20.48
C ALA A 570 -14.54 14.81 21.42
N ALA A 571 -14.33 13.50 21.56
CA ALA A 571 -13.24 12.96 22.37
C ALA A 571 -11.85 13.28 21.77
N LEU A 572 -11.71 13.25 20.44
CA LEU A 572 -10.49 13.66 19.74
C LEU A 572 -10.23 15.16 19.88
N ASP A 573 -11.26 16.00 19.85
CA ASP A 573 -11.13 17.45 20.13
C ASP A 573 -10.64 17.67 21.57
N ARG A 574 -11.15 16.89 22.49
CA ARG A 574 -10.73 16.96 23.90
C ARG A 574 -9.26 16.54 24.04
N LEU A 575 -8.83 15.52 23.31
CA LEU A 575 -7.44 15.06 23.27
C LEU A 575 -6.51 16.12 22.65
N SER A 576 -6.87 16.63 21.47
CA SER A 576 -6.02 17.56 20.70
C SER A 576 -6.03 18.99 21.24
N GLY A 577 -7.14 19.40 21.84
CA GLY A 577 -7.41 20.79 22.23
C GLY A 577 -7.93 21.67 21.10
N GLU A 578 -8.20 21.09 19.93
CA GLU A 578 -8.72 21.78 18.76
C GLU A 578 -9.75 20.94 18.03
N LYS A 579 -10.55 21.57 17.16
CA LYS A 579 -11.58 20.90 16.38
C LYS A 579 -10.97 20.00 15.32
N THR A 580 -11.21 18.70 15.39
CA THR A 580 -10.73 17.70 14.42
C THR A 580 -11.35 17.93 13.06
N PHE A 581 -10.54 18.02 12.00
CA PHE A 581 -11.05 17.99 10.63
C PHE A 581 -11.63 16.61 10.32
N ALA A 582 -12.82 16.55 9.70
CA ALA A 582 -13.44 15.30 9.28
C ALA A 582 -14.47 15.56 8.17
N SER A 583 -14.84 14.50 7.42
CA SER A 583 -16.05 14.52 6.59
C SER A 583 -17.27 14.95 7.44
N GLY A 584 -18.23 15.60 6.83
CA GLY A 584 -19.54 15.88 7.45
C GLY A 584 -20.57 14.78 7.24
N HIS A 585 -20.17 13.63 6.65
CA HIS A 585 -21.04 12.52 6.26
C HIS A 585 -20.86 11.31 7.16
N ASP A 586 -21.94 10.61 7.43
CA ASP A 586 -21.99 9.42 8.28
C ASP A 586 -21.96 8.14 7.43
N GLN A 587 -20.89 8.00 6.63
CA GLN A 587 -20.66 6.87 5.73
C GLN A 587 -19.17 6.67 5.46
N ASP A 588 -18.80 5.51 4.97
CA ASP A 588 -17.41 5.17 4.65
C ASP A 588 -16.84 6.11 3.58
N MET A 589 -15.81 6.85 3.95
CA MET A 589 -15.13 7.80 3.07
C MET A 589 -13.63 7.80 3.30
N VAL A 590 -12.85 7.68 2.25
CA VAL A 590 -11.44 8.09 2.31
C VAL A 590 -11.40 9.61 2.36
N VAL A 591 -10.75 10.15 3.38
CA VAL A 591 -10.43 11.57 3.47
C VAL A 591 -8.94 11.69 3.76
N LEU A 592 -8.19 12.23 2.80
CA LEU A 592 -6.77 12.50 2.95
C LEU A 592 -6.52 14.00 2.81
N VAL A 593 -5.64 14.54 3.63
CA VAL A 593 -5.36 15.99 3.66
C VAL A 593 -3.87 16.23 3.59
N ARG A 594 -3.50 17.15 2.69
CA ARG A 594 -2.15 17.70 2.58
C ARG A 594 -2.18 19.22 2.70
N ARG A 595 -1.11 19.80 3.26
CA ARG A 595 -0.96 21.25 3.41
C ARG A 595 0.26 21.76 2.64
N LYS A 596 0.06 22.84 1.87
CA LYS A 596 1.13 23.52 1.15
C LYS A 596 0.84 25.02 1.09
N ALA A 597 1.79 25.87 1.50
CA ALA A 597 1.72 27.32 1.40
C ALA A 597 0.42 27.94 1.99
N GLY A 598 -0.12 27.37 3.09
CA GLY A 598 -1.34 27.85 3.73
C GLY A 598 -2.65 27.32 3.15
N GLU A 599 -2.58 26.57 2.06
CA GLU A 599 -3.73 25.88 1.46
C GLU A 599 -3.80 24.42 1.92
N GLN A 600 -5.01 23.89 2.02
CA GLN A 600 -5.24 22.45 2.17
C GLN A 600 -5.68 21.85 0.85
N ILE A 601 -5.05 20.74 0.48
CA ILE A 601 -5.45 19.88 -0.65
C ILE A 601 -6.08 18.65 -0.04
N VAL A 602 -7.34 18.39 -0.38
CA VAL A 602 -8.17 17.35 0.24
C VAL A 602 -8.63 16.38 -0.83
N LEU A 603 -8.27 15.11 -0.68
CA LEU A 603 -8.87 14.01 -1.43
C LEU A 603 -10.05 13.48 -0.64
N VAL A 604 -11.19 13.33 -1.28
CA VAL A 604 -12.34 12.57 -0.78
C VAL A 604 -12.71 11.49 -1.77
N GLU A 605 -12.98 10.29 -1.28
CA GLU A 605 -13.46 9.16 -2.06
C GLU A 605 -14.68 8.55 -1.36
N ASN A 606 -15.80 8.44 -2.09
CA ASN A 606 -17.01 7.81 -1.56
C ASN A 606 -16.94 6.30 -1.70
N LEU A 607 -16.85 5.57 -0.58
CA LEU A 607 -16.89 4.10 -0.54
C LEU A 607 -18.28 3.52 -0.28
N SER A 608 -19.26 4.36 0.01
CA SER A 608 -20.64 3.96 0.20
C SER A 608 -21.40 3.87 -1.12
N SER A 609 -22.32 2.93 -1.23
CA SER A 609 -23.26 2.85 -2.36
C SER A 609 -24.22 4.04 -2.41
N GLU A 610 -24.41 4.76 -1.30
CA GLU A 610 -25.20 5.98 -1.25
C GLU A 610 -24.44 7.14 -1.90
N PRO A 611 -24.99 7.80 -2.94
CA PRO A 611 -24.36 8.94 -3.56
C PRO A 611 -24.42 10.17 -2.66
N ILE A 612 -23.34 10.93 -2.63
CA ILE A 612 -23.26 12.20 -1.93
C ILE A 612 -23.72 13.29 -2.89
N ARG A 613 -24.72 14.06 -2.50
CA ARG A 613 -25.21 15.18 -3.33
C ARG A 613 -24.37 16.44 -3.15
N ARG A 614 -23.88 16.68 -1.95
CA ARG A 614 -23.05 17.82 -1.56
C ARG A 614 -22.02 17.35 -0.57
N LEU A 615 -20.76 17.64 -0.82
CA LEU A 615 -19.73 17.37 0.17
C LEU A 615 -19.84 18.33 1.34
N SER A 616 -19.64 17.83 2.54
CA SER A 616 -19.55 18.66 3.73
C SER A 616 -18.37 18.24 4.61
N PHE A 617 -17.80 19.20 5.33
CA PHE A 617 -16.63 19.01 6.18
C PHE A 617 -16.80 19.71 7.51
N ARG A 618 -16.52 18.99 8.58
CA ARG A 618 -16.24 19.57 9.89
C ARG A 618 -14.81 20.10 9.83
N THR A 619 -14.62 21.39 10.07
CA THR A 619 -13.31 22.03 9.95
C THR A 619 -13.01 22.97 11.11
N PRO A 620 -11.73 23.05 11.58
CA PRO A 620 -11.31 24.03 12.58
C PRO A 620 -11.22 25.45 12.02
N SER A 621 -11.09 25.59 10.70
CA SER A 621 -10.83 26.88 10.04
C SER A 621 -11.96 27.29 9.11
N ALA A 622 -12.17 28.60 8.97
CA ALA A 622 -13.03 29.16 7.93
C ALA A 622 -12.21 29.34 6.64
N TYR A 623 -12.67 28.71 5.57
CA TYR A 623 -12.10 28.87 4.24
C TYR A 623 -12.90 29.89 3.43
N ARG A 624 -12.22 30.71 2.63
CA ARG A 624 -12.84 31.71 1.75
C ARG A 624 -13.10 31.20 0.35
N THR A 625 -12.24 30.33 -0.10
CA THR A 625 -12.36 29.75 -1.45
C THR A 625 -12.24 28.23 -1.41
N VAL A 626 -13.08 27.59 -2.22
CA VAL A 626 -13.01 26.16 -2.49
C VAL A 626 -12.91 25.98 -3.99
N GLN A 627 -11.98 25.16 -4.42
CA GLN A 627 -11.81 24.77 -5.82
C GLN A 627 -11.76 23.26 -5.94
N ARG A 628 -12.27 22.73 -7.06
CA ARG A 628 -12.15 21.32 -7.43
C ARG A 628 -11.21 21.19 -8.61
N LEU A 629 -10.32 20.20 -8.58
CA LEU A 629 -9.50 19.84 -9.72
C LEU A 629 -10.37 19.17 -10.77
N ALA A 630 -10.31 19.69 -12.01
CA ALA A 630 -11.07 19.18 -13.15
C ALA A 630 -10.24 18.24 -14.02
N GLY A 631 -10.88 17.46 -14.91
CA GLY A 631 -10.22 16.51 -15.80
C GLY A 631 -9.17 17.13 -16.73
N ASP A 632 -9.33 18.40 -17.08
CA ASP A 632 -8.37 19.19 -17.86
C ASP A 632 -7.15 19.69 -17.06
N GLY A 633 -7.06 19.36 -15.78
CA GLY A 633 -6.00 19.79 -14.86
C GLY A 633 -6.19 21.20 -14.29
N SER A 634 -7.27 21.92 -14.63
CA SER A 634 -7.55 23.24 -14.09
C SER A 634 -8.32 23.18 -12.77
N TRP A 635 -8.07 24.15 -11.89
CA TRP A 635 -8.83 24.33 -10.65
C TRP A 635 -10.08 25.17 -10.94
N LYS A 636 -11.25 24.58 -10.75
CA LYS A 636 -12.56 25.21 -10.93
C LYS A 636 -13.12 25.64 -9.57
N ALA A 637 -13.64 26.86 -9.48
CA ALA A 637 -14.32 27.31 -8.28
C ALA A 637 -15.54 26.43 -7.99
N VAL A 638 -15.77 26.18 -6.69
CA VAL A 638 -16.92 25.45 -6.17
C VAL A 638 -17.70 26.36 -5.26
N ASP A 639 -19.02 26.42 -5.45
CA ASP A 639 -19.90 27.12 -4.52
C ASP A 639 -19.83 26.41 -3.16
N ALA A 640 -19.41 27.18 -2.16
CA ALA A 640 -19.24 26.66 -0.81
C ALA A 640 -19.79 27.67 0.22
N ARG A 641 -20.40 27.17 1.28
CA ARG A 641 -20.91 27.98 2.39
C ARG A 641 -20.71 27.28 3.72
N PHE A 642 -20.65 28.08 4.78
CA PHE A 642 -20.75 27.54 6.14
C PHE A 642 -22.23 27.39 6.52
N ASP A 643 -22.59 26.18 6.94
CA ASP A 643 -23.93 25.83 7.35
C ASP A 643 -23.84 24.90 8.57
N ASP A 644 -24.48 25.24 9.66
CA ASP A 644 -24.47 24.47 10.92
C ASP A 644 -23.05 24.01 11.36
N GLY A 645 -22.09 24.93 11.30
CA GLY A 645 -20.71 24.70 11.73
C GLY A 645 -19.90 23.75 10.80
N LYS A 646 -20.41 23.46 9.61
CA LYS A 646 -19.76 22.67 8.57
C LYS A 646 -19.53 23.53 7.32
N LEU A 647 -18.44 23.25 6.61
CA LEU A 647 -18.22 23.75 5.26
C LEU A 647 -18.97 22.84 4.29
N VAL A 648 -19.98 23.36 3.60
CA VAL A 648 -20.77 22.64 2.60
C VAL A 648 -20.36 23.08 1.20
N CYS A 649 -19.99 22.13 0.34
CA CYS A 649 -19.54 22.34 -1.03
C CYS A 649 -20.52 21.71 -2.02
N GLU A 650 -20.94 22.45 -3.03
CA GLU A 650 -21.84 21.95 -4.09
C GLU A 650 -21.04 21.04 -5.06
N THR A 651 -20.63 19.88 -4.54
CA THR A 651 -19.87 18.87 -5.25
C THR A 651 -20.49 17.50 -4.98
N PRO A 652 -21.15 16.91 -5.99
CA PRO A 652 -21.66 15.54 -5.85
C PRO A 652 -20.54 14.51 -5.99
N LEU A 653 -20.68 13.37 -5.31
CA LEU A 653 -19.85 12.18 -5.49
C LEU A 653 -20.71 10.93 -5.61
N ALA A 654 -20.54 10.21 -6.68
CA ALA A 654 -21.13 8.90 -6.85
C ALA A 654 -20.32 7.83 -6.09
N PHE A 655 -20.84 6.60 -6.06
CA PHE A 655 -20.12 5.44 -5.54
C PHE A 655 -18.78 5.22 -6.28
N TYR A 656 -17.71 4.99 -5.53
CA TYR A 656 -16.34 4.88 -6.03
C TYR A 656 -15.86 6.07 -6.86
N GLU A 657 -16.36 7.25 -6.58
CA GLU A 657 -15.85 8.48 -7.17
C GLU A 657 -14.96 9.21 -6.17
N ALA A 658 -13.87 9.78 -6.67
CA ALA A 658 -13.01 10.68 -5.92
C ALA A 658 -13.16 12.13 -6.40
N ALA A 659 -13.01 13.07 -5.47
CA ALA A 659 -12.78 14.48 -5.78
C ALA A 659 -11.54 14.99 -5.07
N VAL A 660 -10.81 15.87 -5.74
CA VAL A 660 -9.69 16.60 -5.14
C VAL A 660 -10.10 18.06 -5.02
N LEU A 661 -10.09 18.56 -3.80
CA LEU A 661 -10.46 19.91 -3.46
C LEU A 661 -9.26 20.70 -2.94
N ARG A 662 -9.26 22.00 -3.17
CA ARG A 662 -8.28 22.93 -2.62
C ARG A 662 -9.02 23.97 -1.78
N PHE A 663 -8.66 24.09 -0.50
CA PHE A 663 -9.23 25.05 0.44
C PHE A 663 -8.19 26.11 0.76
N ALA A 664 -8.56 27.38 0.59
CA ALA A 664 -7.70 28.50 0.94
C ALA A 664 -8.39 29.46 1.91
N SER A 665 -7.63 29.94 2.89
CA SER A 665 -8.09 30.85 3.95
C SER A 665 -8.08 32.32 3.49
N LYS A 666 -7.40 32.63 2.39
CA LYS A 666 -7.29 33.99 1.83
C LYS A 666 -7.44 33.98 0.32
#